data_2b051f656e312c7b35a2e8b970cc3198
#
_entry.id   2b051f656e312c7b35a2e8b970cc3198
#
_cell.length_a   1.000
_cell.length_b   1.000
_cell.length_c   1.000
_cell.angle_alpha   90.00
_cell.angle_beta   90.00
_cell.angle_gamma   90.00
#
_symmetry.space_group_name_H-M   'P 1'
#
loop_
_entity.id
_entity.type
_entity.pdbx_description
1 polymer ?
#
loop_
_entity_poly.entity_id
_entity_poly.type
_entity_poly.pdbx_seq_one_letter_code
_entity_poly.pdbx_strand_id
1 'polypeptide(L)'
;MTMIASSSRSESAVVVLDSSDDSEFSDGSIVEVMDLQYSASYPQRKRSNEAVVLPISAVLDLGNPAASRSESVSLDEQQTPERLSYLHIFDRILETVLRGESHLFSEDEKKTLASFSSLDQHSRYLYTRLYMRKQSWIRVSSLKYGDKMIVEQSCKLLCRRSSNNTEPLLLAETEIEDCNDALHLLTSPELKVFAKKKGVKQIANKTKDFICEMITKSAKQRTRLNGLIQEVSKITGPMVHLNPAIVDLFARLHMVFFRSLAPMGVDNAIKLAILAVIGQIKFPQYTVARSVDLFVSRNDVILFKTLMEVGFKMAELGQFSVKDVDRHTEGWSLYLDHSEMWAKHIELLRKNACKNITPLPSRVGVEYWRRHFIPGYALARIVEGGAKFAANLKRFDEEERILQSLLSQTAYLLNRRGDWYGRLILLYTKHLRPRQVKGDKEIERHIGQLMQRARDTCIRALRDDHVHRVSLRALTRQLRSIEAKLDVSIENQYEHPRAQLEWREAPERIFFGVRILCPNRHGPSMWDGNDDIPCSVEQLALWRYRDQGYVGLHSENAIVRTLFCLLFWDIILHAMPGVLDTEYQSQPLDMNSESFYYSRQGLIDQRLQDISGGDFESHIRRSYAIGYGTTCAGVSWDFTLEHVMAKEYRIKSSGFPDLCMWNPVTKKIMFAEVKGPKDKLSETQRDWIDILLSNDIAVEVCLVREGDSRDHEQE
;
A
#
# COMPACT_ATOMS: atom_id res chain seq x y z
N MET A 1 51.89 -39.54 -38.64
CA MET A 1 51.38 -40.30 -37.48
C MET A 1 50.98 -39.34 -36.39
N THR A 2 49.72 -39.33 -36.11
CA THR A 2 48.96 -39.00 -34.93
C THR A 2 48.99 -37.57 -34.38
N MET A 3 47.89 -36.90 -34.64
CA MET A 3 47.38 -35.69 -33.99
C MET A 3 47.20 -35.89 -32.49
N ILE A 4 47.41 -34.84 -31.72
CA ILE A 4 46.55 -34.47 -30.58
C ILE A 4 46.39 -32.95 -30.58
N ALA A 5 45.14 -32.50 -30.76
CA ALA A 5 44.72 -31.14 -30.66
C ALA A 5 44.52 -30.79 -29.19
N SER A 6 45.09 -29.68 -28.72
CA SER A 6 44.74 -29.04 -27.45
C SER A 6 43.94 -27.80 -27.75
N SER A 7 42.67 -27.83 -27.40
CA SER A 7 41.77 -26.67 -27.44
C SER A 7 42.10 -25.70 -26.31
N SER A 8 42.53 -24.51 -26.65
CA SER A 8 42.61 -23.38 -25.75
C SER A 8 41.21 -22.83 -25.49
N ARG A 9 40.66 -23.03 -24.30
CA ARG A 9 39.51 -22.28 -23.79
C ARG A 9 39.98 -20.89 -23.43
N SER A 10 39.50 -19.92 -24.14
CA SER A 10 39.54 -18.53 -23.70
C SER A 10 38.60 -18.35 -22.48
N GLU A 11 39.16 -18.19 -21.29
CA GLU A 11 38.44 -17.69 -20.13
C GLU A 11 38.11 -16.23 -20.36
N SER A 12 36.86 -15.96 -20.73
CA SER A 12 36.27 -14.63 -20.61
C SER A 12 36.08 -14.35 -19.12
N ALA A 13 36.93 -13.52 -18.56
CA ALA A 13 36.75 -12.92 -17.26
C ALA A 13 35.44 -12.15 -17.24
N VAL A 14 34.40 -12.72 -16.63
CA VAL A 14 33.19 -12.02 -16.26
C VAL A 14 33.57 -11.12 -15.08
N VAL A 15 33.79 -9.85 -15.38
CA VAL A 15 33.86 -8.82 -14.34
C VAL A 15 32.45 -8.71 -13.77
N VAL A 16 32.24 -9.33 -12.63
CA VAL A 16 31.09 -9.09 -11.78
C VAL A 16 31.21 -7.64 -11.28
N LEU A 17 30.52 -6.73 -11.93
CA LEU A 17 30.31 -5.40 -11.40
C LEU A 17 29.42 -5.55 -10.18
N ASP A 18 29.99 -5.23 -9.04
CA ASP A 18 29.36 -5.19 -7.74
C ASP A 18 28.14 -4.23 -7.81
N SER A 19 26.93 -4.80 -7.84
CA SER A 19 25.66 -4.07 -7.95
C SER A 19 25.13 -3.65 -6.57
N SER A 20 26.01 -3.53 -5.57
CA SER A 20 25.63 -3.32 -4.18
C SER A 20 25.33 -1.86 -3.79
N ASP A 21 25.50 -0.89 -4.71
CA ASP A 21 25.26 0.53 -4.42
C ASP A 21 23.86 1.05 -4.86
N ASP A 22 23.04 0.22 -5.53
CA ASP A 22 21.71 0.63 -5.98
C ASP A 22 20.60 0.46 -4.92
N SER A 23 20.93 -0.07 -3.73
CA SER A 23 19.95 -0.34 -2.68
C SER A 23 19.59 0.86 -1.79
N GLU A 24 20.25 2.00 -1.91
CA GLU A 24 19.93 3.21 -1.10
C GLU A 24 18.67 3.96 -1.54
N PHE A 25 18.08 3.62 -2.69
CA PHE A 25 16.83 4.21 -3.18
C PHE A 25 15.70 3.18 -3.30
N SER A 26 15.70 2.13 -2.49
CA SER A 26 14.63 1.13 -2.46
C SER A 26 13.42 1.67 -1.68
N ASP A 27 12.44 1.98 -2.33
CA ASP A 27 11.15 1.33 -2.52
C ASP A 27 10.30 1.04 -1.26
N GLY A 28 10.33 1.86 -0.21
CA GLY A 28 9.40 1.71 0.92
C GLY A 28 8.07 2.48 0.77
N SER A 29 7.97 3.47 -0.09
CA SER A 29 7.01 4.56 0.16
C SER A 29 5.73 4.61 -0.66
N ILE A 30 5.60 3.88 -1.77
CA ILE A 30 4.32 3.85 -2.51
C ILE A 30 3.36 2.84 -1.89
N VAL A 31 3.88 1.73 -1.39
CA VAL A 31 3.11 0.71 -0.66
C VAL A 31 2.81 1.19 0.76
N GLU A 32 3.76 1.86 1.45
CA GLU A 32 3.57 2.34 2.83
C GLU A 32 2.44 3.36 3.00
N VAL A 33 2.24 4.29 2.09
CA VAL A 33 1.14 5.26 2.21
C VAL A 33 -0.22 4.60 1.95
N MET A 34 -0.25 3.48 1.21
CA MET A 34 -1.47 2.73 0.94
C MET A 34 -1.73 1.65 1.99
N ASP A 35 -0.70 0.97 2.47
CA ASP A 35 -0.81 -0.01 3.55
C ASP A 35 -1.16 0.64 4.90
N LEU A 36 -0.72 1.89 5.14
CA LEU A 36 -1.02 2.59 6.39
C LEU A 36 -2.49 2.99 6.58
N GLN A 37 -3.29 3.10 5.51
CA GLN A 37 -4.74 3.25 5.67
C GLN A 37 -5.45 1.93 6.02
N TYR A 38 -4.85 0.77 5.69
CA TYR A 38 -5.49 -0.54 5.81
C TYR A 38 -4.63 -1.64 6.43
N SER A 39 -3.39 -1.37 6.82
CA SER A 39 -2.60 -2.29 7.63
C SER A 39 -3.01 -2.22 9.10
N ALA A 40 -4.27 -2.49 9.37
CA ALA A 40 -4.58 -3.15 10.62
C ALA A 40 -3.91 -4.52 10.50
N SER A 41 -2.83 -4.72 11.25
CA SER A 41 -2.15 -6.00 11.36
C SER A 41 -3.18 -7.03 11.83
N TYR A 42 -3.80 -7.73 10.88
CA TYR A 42 -4.42 -9.00 11.20
C TYR A 42 -3.31 -9.90 11.70
N PRO A 43 -3.43 -10.54 12.86
CA PRO A 43 -2.54 -11.61 13.23
C PRO A 43 -2.62 -12.65 12.12
N GLN A 44 -1.56 -12.82 11.35
CA GLN A 44 -1.45 -13.94 10.44
C GLN A 44 -1.36 -15.19 11.31
N ARG A 45 -2.50 -15.83 11.54
CA ARG A 45 -2.54 -17.19 12.08
C ARG A 45 -1.68 -18.03 11.14
N LYS A 46 -0.51 -18.41 11.64
CA LYS A 46 0.29 -19.49 11.05
C LYS A 46 -0.66 -20.63 10.78
N ARG A 47 -0.78 -21.06 9.54
CA ARG A 47 -1.47 -22.28 9.14
C ARG A 47 -0.71 -23.45 9.74
N SER A 48 -1.07 -23.87 10.93
CA SER A 48 -0.94 -25.27 11.32
C SER A 48 -2.11 -26.00 10.68
N ASN A 49 -1.83 -27.03 9.91
CA ASN A 49 -2.80 -27.93 9.30
C ASN A 49 -3.48 -28.77 10.38
N GLU A 50 -4.41 -28.19 11.11
CA GLU A 50 -5.42 -28.94 11.85
C GLU A 50 -6.69 -28.12 11.88
N ALA A 51 -7.67 -28.54 11.09
CA ALA A 51 -8.99 -27.99 11.07
C ALA A 51 -9.75 -28.45 12.32
N VAL A 52 -9.70 -27.65 13.37
CA VAL A 52 -10.68 -27.80 14.47
C VAL A 52 -11.87 -26.90 14.13
N VAL A 53 -12.89 -27.50 13.57
CA VAL A 53 -14.22 -26.90 13.44
C VAL A 53 -14.85 -26.95 14.83
N LEU A 54 -14.86 -25.82 15.54
CA LEU A 54 -15.67 -25.66 16.74
C LEU A 54 -17.10 -25.29 16.34
N PRO A 55 -18.14 -25.98 16.86
CA PRO A 55 -19.52 -25.63 16.57
C PRO A 55 -19.92 -24.33 17.29
N ILE A 56 -20.71 -23.51 16.58
CA ILE A 56 -21.19 -22.17 16.95
C ILE A 56 -22.09 -22.13 18.21
N SER A 57 -22.31 -23.25 18.90
CA SER A 57 -23.24 -23.37 20.05
C SER A 57 -22.62 -23.11 21.43
N ALA A 58 -21.33 -22.74 21.55
CA ALA A 58 -20.64 -22.70 22.85
C ALA A 58 -20.36 -21.31 23.42
N VAL A 59 -20.90 -20.20 22.89
CA VAL A 59 -20.66 -18.83 23.39
C VAL A 59 -21.93 -18.06 23.79
N LEU A 60 -23.02 -18.75 24.08
CA LEU A 60 -24.23 -18.11 24.59
C LEU A 60 -24.65 -18.76 25.94
N ASP A 61 -23.88 -18.51 26.98
CA ASP A 61 -24.35 -18.75 28.34
C ASP A 61 -23.78 -17.71 29.31
N LEU A 62 -24.45 -16.56 29.40
CA LEU A 62 -24.37 -15.64 30.54
C LEU A 62 -25.71 -14.90 30.66
N GLY A 63 -26.52 -15.43 31.58
CA GLY A 63 -27.43 -14.64 32.38
C GLY A 63 -28.76 -14.20 31.78
N ASN A 64 -29.79 -15.06 31.91
CA ASN A 64 -31.19 -14.69 31.68
C ASN A 64 -31.85 -14.34 33.04
N PRO A 65 -32.59 -13.23 33.21
CA PRO A 65 -33.71 -13.16 34.15
C PRO A 65 -35.01 -13.27 33.39
N ALA A 66 -35.85 -14.14 33.92
CA ALA A 66 -37.17 -14.56 33.47
C ALA A 66 -38.11 -13.41 33.07
N ALA A 67 -38.80 -13.58 31.93
CA ALA A 67 -40.15 -13.06 31.72
C ALA A 67 -40.92 -13.89 30.67
N SER A 68 -41.96 -14.47 31.14
CA SER A 68 -43.27 -14.80 30.55
C SER A 68 -43.40 -15.18 29.07
N ARG A 69 -43.88 -16.38 28.88
CA ARG A 69 -44.54 -16.95 27.66
C ARG A 69 -45.65 -16.04 27.14
N SER A 70 -45.60 -15.70 25.85
CA SER A 70 -46.78 -15.48 25.02
C SER A 70 -46.43 -15.70 23.54
N GLU A 71 -47.19 -16.63 22.97
CA GLU A 71 -47.61 -16.79 21.58
C GLU A 71 -46.56 -16.92 20.47
N SER A 72 -46.56 -18.12 19.87
CA SER A 72 -45.90 -18.51 18.64
C SER A 72 -46.37 -17.67 17.44
N VAL A 73 -45.56 -16.70 17.05
CA VAL A 73 -45.57 -16.14 15.71
C VAL A 73 -44.50 -16.88 14.92
N SER A 74 -44.87 -17.51 13.83
CA SER A 74 -43.99 -18.16 12.87
C SER A 74 -43.00 -17.15 12.35
N LEU A 75 -41.78 -17.14 12.91
CA LEU A 75 -40.65 -16.33 12.42
C LEU A 75 -40.17 -16.95 11.10
N ASP A 76 -40.31 -16.16 10.06
CA ASP A 76 -39.82 -16.41 8.72
C ASP A 76 -38.32 -16.77 8.81
N GLU A 77 -37.95 -18.01 8.50
CA GLU A 77 -36.56 -18.58 8.56
C GLU A 77 -35.55 -17.88 7.62
N GLN A 78 -35.87 -16.70 7.06
CA GLN A 78 -35.16 -16.07 5.97
C GLN A 78 -34.29 -14.86 6.35
N GLN A 79 -34.29 -14.41 7.60
CA GLN A 79 -33.50 -13.22 8.02
C GLN A 79 -32.36 -13.60 8.94
N THR A 80 -31.19 -13.96 8.36
CA THR A 80 -29.98 -14.11 9.17
C THR A 80 -29.36 -12.75 9.46
N PRO A 81 -28.74 -12.53 10.66
CA PRO A 81 -28.04 -11.27 10.99
C PRO A 81 -27.01 -10.83 9.95
N GLU A 82 -26.32 -11.79 9.32
CA GLU A 82 -25.35 -11.54 8.26
C GLU A 82 -26.00 -10.92 7.02
N ARG A 83 -27.18 -11.40 6.61
CA ARG A 83 -27.89 -10.90 5.44
C ARG A 83 -28.32 -9.43 5.61
N LEU A 84 -28.83 -9.10 6.79
CA LEU A 84 -29.22 -7.73 7.13
C LEU A 84 -28.01 -6.79 7.13
N SER A 85 -26.85 -7.28 7.53
CA SER A 85 -25.60 -6.46 7.61
C SER A 85 -25.13 -5.98 6.25
N TYR A 86 -25.16 -6.82 5.20
CA TYR A 86 -24.80 -6.39 3.84
C TYR A 86 -25.73 -5.30 3.32
N LEU A 87 -27.03 -5.46 3.49
CA LEU A 87 -28.02 -4.48 3.06
C LEU A 87 -27.88 -3.17 3.83
N HIS A 88 -27.72 -3.26 5.14
CA HIS A 88 -27.54 -2.09 6.01
C HIS A 88 -26.38 -1.19 5.54
N ILE A 89 -25.22 -1.78 5.22
CA ILE A 89 -24.05 -1.02 4.75
C ILE A 89 -24.34 -0.35 3.40
N PHE A 90 -24.94 -1.07 2.43
CA PHE A 90 -25.27 -0.49 1.14
C PHE A 90 -26.30 0.64 1.26
N ASP A 91 -27.33 0.48 2.09
CA ASP A 91 -28.33 1.52 2.36
C ASP A 91 -27.69 2.74 3.03
N ARG A 92 -26.83 2.52 4.02
CA ARG A 92 -26.11 3.58 4.70
C ARG A 92 -25.25 4.40 3.75
N ILE A 93 -24.53 3.72 2.83
CA ILE A 93 -23.70 4.37 1.80
C ILE A 93 -24.59 5.22 0.88
N LEU A 94 -25.65 4.64 0.33
CA LEU A 94 -26.58 5.33 -0.57
C LEU A 94 -27.20 6.56 0.08
N GLU A 95 -27.77 6.40 1.26
CA GLU A 95 -28.43 7.47 2.00
C GLU A 95 -27.45 8.62 2.31
N THR A 96 -26.28 8.29 2.83
CA THR A 96 -25.30 9.30 3.24
C THR A 96 -24.78 10.11 2.05
N VAL A 97 -24.39 9.44 0.97
CA VAL A 97 -23.81 10.10 -0.20
C VAL A 97 -24.87 10.88 -0.96
N LEU A 98 -26.05 10.32 -1.19
CA LEU A 98 -27.11 11.02 -1.92
C LEU A 98 -27.70 12.20 -1.15
N ARG A 99 -27.68 12.18 0.19
CA ARG A 99 -28.11 13.31 1.01
C ARG A 99 -27.18 14.51 0.90
N GLY A 100 -25.86 14.29 0.95
CA GLY A 100 -24.86 15.36 1.03
C GLY A 100 -24.13 15.66 -0.27
N GLU A 101 -23.92 14.66 -1.12
CA GLU A 101 -22.99 14.72 -2.24
C GLU A 101 -23.64 14.28 -3.57
N SER A 102 -24.98 14.43 -3.68
CA SER A 102 -25.75 14.03 -4.87
C SER A 102 -25.31 14.76 -6.16
N HIS A 103 -24.68 15.92 -6.06
CA HIS A 103 -24.14 16.68 -7.20
C HIS A 103 -23.01 15.95 -7.94
N LEU A 104 -22.40 14.93 -7.31
CA LEU A 104 -21.36 14.09 -7.91
C LEU A 104 -21.92 13.01 -8.85
N PHE A 105 -23.24 12.91 -8.99
CA PHE A 105 -23.92 11.91 -9.81
C PHE A 105 -24.89 12.57 -10.79
N SER A 106 -24.97 12.03 -12.02
CA SER A 106 -25.94 12.51 -13.00
C SER A 106 -27.36 12.10 -12.62
N GLU A 107 -28.36 12.75 -13.25
CA GLU A 107 -29.77 12.41 -12.99
C GLU A 107 -30.10 10.94 -13.36
N ASP A 108 -29.49 10.40 -14.41
CA ASP A 108 -29.71 9.01 -14.80
C ASP A 108 -29.03 8.03 -13.84
N GLU A 109 -27.83 8.37 -13.33
CA GLU A 109 -27.18 7.62 -12.27
C GLU A 109 -28.02 7.62 -10.98
N LYS A 110 -28.59 8.75 -10.60
CA LYS A 110 -29.50 8.86 -9.45
C LYS A 110 -30.77 8.01 -9.64
N LYS A 111 -31.36 8.01 -10.85
CA LYS A 111 -32.50 7.14 -11.16
C LYS A 111 -32.13 5.66 -11.03
N THR A 112 -30.94 5.28 -11.48
CA THR A 112 -30.43 3.90 -11.36
C THR A 112 -30.27 3.50 -9.88
N LEU A 113 -29.68 4.36 -9.06
CA LEU A 113 -29.51 4.13 -7.62
C LEU A 113 -30.88 4.06 -6.89
N ALA A 114 -31.84 4.92 -7.26
CA ALA A 114 -33.19 4.90 -6.74
C ALA A 114 -33.92 3.60 -7.15
N SER A 115 -33.76 3.15 -8.41
CA SER A 115 -34.29 1.88 -8.88
C SER A 115 -33.75 0.69 -8.08
N PHE A 116 -32.44 0.68 -7.79
CA PHE A 116 -31.84 -0.33 -6.89
C PHE A 116 -32.49 -0.32 -5.51
N SER A 117 -32.67 0.86 -4.91
CA SER A 117 -33.29 0.99 -3.58
C SER A 117 -34.75 0.51 -3.54
N SER A 118 -35.47 0.58 -4.67
CA SER A 118 -36.86 0.12 -4.77
C SER A 118 -37.04 -1.37 -4.99
N LEU A 119 -35.95 -2.12 -5.23
CA LEU A 119 -35.99 -3.57 -5.39
C LEU A 119 -36.34 -4.27 -4.05
N ASP A 120 -36.87 -5.49 -4.19
CA ASP A 120 -37.09 -6.36 -3.03
C ASP A 120 -35.76 -6.72 -2.32
N GLN A 121 -35.86 -7.09 -1.07
CA GLN A 121 -34.74 -7.38 -0.20
C GLN A 121 -33.86 -8.52 -0.73
N HIS A 122 -34.42 -9.54 -1.35
CA HIS A 122 -33.67 -10.68 -1.89
C HIS A 122 -32.84 -10.30 -3.10
N SER A 123 -33.42 -9.52 -4.02
CA SER A 123 -32.72 -9.03 -5.22
C SER A 123 -31.60 -8.07 -4.85
N ARG A 124 -31.82 -7.15 -3.89
CA ARG A 124 -30.78 -6.25 -3.38
C ARG A 124 -29.66 -7.03 -2.70
N TYR A 125 -29.98 -8.01 -1.85
CA TYR A 125 -28.98 -8.86 -1.20
C TYR A 125 -28.16 -9.65 -2.23
N LEU A 126 -28.81 -10.27 -3.22
CA LEU A 126 -28.12 -10.99 -4.28
C LEU A 126 -27.14 -10.08 -5.01
N TYR A 127 -27.58 -8.88 -5.41
CA TYR A 127 -26.70 -7.91 -6.07
C TYR A 127 -25.50 -7.54 -5.20
N THR A 128 -25.69 -7.22 -3.93
CA THR A 128 -24.58 -6.85 -3.02
C THR A 128 -23.56 -7.99 -2.85
N ARG A 129 -24.05 -9.25 -2.77
CA ARG A 129 -23.16 -10.43 -2.70
C ARG A 129 -22.37 -10.65 -3.99
N LEU A 130 -23.00 -10.45 -5.15
CA LEU A 130 -22.32 -10.55 -6.45
C LEU A 130 -21.30 -9.43 -6.62
N TYR A 131 -21.64 -8.20 -6.22
CA TYR A 131 -20.73 -7.05 -6.24
C TYR A 131 -19.44 -7.27 -5.45
N MET A 132 -19.52 -7.97 -4.31
CA MET A 132 -18.36 -8.29 -3.46
C MET A 132 -17.51 -9.46 -3.98
N ARG A 133 -17.88 -10.06 -5.11
CA ARG A 133 -17.11 -11.18 -5.73
C ARG A 133 -16.20 -10.66 -6.85
N LYS A 134 -15.29 -11.55 -7.28
CA LYS A 134 -14.52 -11.31 -8.51
C LYS A 134 -15.47 -11.13 -9.70
N GLN A 135 -15.29 -10.07 -10.46
CA GLN A 135 -16.08 -9.76 -11.63
C GLN A 135 -15.83 -10.81 -12.73
N SER A 136 -16.79 -11.65 -12.97
CA SER A 136 -16.78 -12.69 -14.00
C SER A 136 -18.18 -13.20 -14.24
N TRP A 137 -18.43 -13.79 -15.40
CA TRP A 137 -19.69 -14.50 -15.67
C TRP A 137 -19.91 -15.63 -14.64
N ILE A 138 -21.14 -15.88 -14.25
CA ILE A 138 -21.49 -16.82 -13.20
C ILE A 138 -22.71 -17.62 -13.65
N ARG A 139 -22.68 -18.94 -13.44
CA ARG A 139 -23.88 -19.78 -13.59
C ARG A 139 -24.87 -19.48 -12.47
N VAL A 140 -26.13 -19.21 -12.78
CA VAL A 140 -27.18 -18.97 -11.77
C VAL A 140 -27.32 -20.19 -10.87
N SER A 141 -27.24 -21.42 -11.44
CA SER A 141 -27.31 -22.67 -10.69
C SER A 141 -26.20 -22.88 -9.66
N SER A 142 -25.08 -22.14 -9.75
CA SER A 142 -23.95 -22.20 -8.81
C SER A 142 -24.09 -21.24 -7.62
N LEU A 143 -25.09 -20.36 -7.65
CA LEU A 143 -25.31 -19.36 -6.60
C LEU A 143 -26.00 -20.01 -5.38
N LYS A 144 -25.36 -19.89 -4.21
CA LYS A 144 -25.82 -20.46 -2.94
C LYS A 144 -26.21 -19.35 -1.96
N TYR A 145 -27.12 -18.44 -2.38
CA TYR A 145 -27.53 -17.28 -1.57
C TYR A 145 -28.99 -17.36 -1.10
N GLY A 146 -29.51 -18.55 -0.88
CA GLY A 146 -30.86 -18.81 -0.44
C GLY A 146 -31.56 -19.85 -1.30
N ASP A 147 -32.90 -19.84 -1.29
CA ASP A 147 -33.73 -20.74 -2.10
C ASP A 147 -33.45 -20.53 -3.59
N LYS A 148 -33.32 -21.64 -4.33
CA LYS A 148 -32.95 -21.62 -5.76
C LYS A 148 -33.96 -20.85 -6.63
N MET A 149 -35.25 -21.01 -6.36
CA MET A 149 -36.32 -20.31 -7.07
C MET A 149 -36.24 -18.81 -6.86
N ILE A 150 -36.00 -18.37 -5.61
CA ILE A 150 -35.86 -16.97 -5.25
C ILE A 150 -34.65 -16.36 -5.94
N VAL A 151 -33.52 -17.08 -5.93
CA VAL A 151 -32.26 -16.61 -6.62
C VAL A 151 -32.50 -16.50 -8.13
N GLU A 152 -33.15 -17.43 -8.75
CA GLU A 152 -33.49 -17.40 -10.20
C GLU A 152 -34.44 -16.23 -10.52
N GLN A 153 -35.45 -15.96 -9.67
CA GLN A 153 -36.39 -14.85 -9.83
C GLN A 153 -35.64 -13.51 -9.66
N SER A 154 -34.78 -13.38 -8.65
CA SER A 154 -33.96 -12.20 -8.40
C SER A 154 -33.01 -11.92 -9.58
N CYS A 155 -32.34 -12.94 -10.12
CA CYS A 155 -31.50 -12.79 -11.33
C CYS A 155 -32.31 -12.25 -12.51
N LYS A 156 -33.51 -12.81 -12.77
CA LYS A 156 -34.40 -12.35 -13.84
C LYS A 156 -34.83 -10.91 -13.65
N LEU A 157 -35.14 -10.50 -12.40
CA LEU A 157 -35.50 -9.12 -12.08
C LEU A 157 -34.33 -8.16 -12.29
N LEU A 158 -33.15 -8.52 -11.84
CA LEU A 158 -31.92 -7.72 -11.97
C LEU A 158 -31.45 -7.57 -13.43
N CYS A 159 -31.78 -8.53 -14.31
CA CYS A 159 -31.49 -8.47 -15.75
C CYS A 159 -32.52 -7.63 -16.53
N ARG A 160 -33.61 -7.19 -15.91
CA ARG A 160 -34.62 -6.38 -16.60
C ARG A 160 -34.21 -4.92 -16.66
N ARG A 161 -34.43 -4.28 -17.82
CA ARG A 161 -34.44 -2.83 -17.91
C ARG A 161 -35.65 -2.29 -17.17
N SER A 162 -35.45 -1.30 -16.31
CA SER A 162 -36.57 -0.66 -15.61
C SER A 162 -37.46 0.11 -16.59
N SER A 163 -38.73 0.34 -16.20
CA SER A 163 -39.69 1.17 -16.95
C SER A 163 -39.17 2.58 -17.26
N ASN A 164 -38.21 3.06 -16.49
CA ASN A 164 -37.56 4.37 -16.69
C ASN A 164 -36.36 4.32 -17.64
N ASN A 165 -36.23 3.27 -18.47
CA ASN A 165 -35.14 3.07 -19.43
C ASN A 165 -33.71 3.07 -18.78
N THR A 166 -33.61 2.69 -17.48
CA THR A 166 -32.31 2.52 -16.82
C THR A 166 -31.66 1.22 -17.28
N GLU A 167 -30.32 1.22 -17.32
CA GLU A 167 -29.54 0.01 -17.64
C GLU A 167 -29.81 -1.11 -16.63
N PRO A 168 -29.80 -2.40 -17.05
CA PRO A 168 -29.99 -3.51 -16.17
C PRO A 168 -28.80 -3.65 -15.20
N LEU A 169 -29.06 -4.11 -13.98
CA LEU A 169 -28.02 -4.29 -12.96
C LEU A 169 -27.14 -5.51 -13.26
N LEU A 170 -27.72 -6.53 -13.89
CA LEU A 170 -27.03 -7.72 -14.39
C LEU A 170 -27.23 -7.85 -15.89
N LEU A 171 -26.18 -8.31 -16.57
CA LEU A 171 -26.21 -8.76 -17.97
C LEU A 171 -26.61 -10.21 -18.01
N ALA A 172 -27.47 -10.59 -18.96
CA ALA A 172 -27.86 -11.97 -19.24
C ALA A 172 -26.93 -12.65 -20.28
N GLU A 173 -27.04 -13.94 -20.44
CA GLU A 173 -26.23 -14.73 -21.38
C GLU A 173 -26.28 -14.23 -22.85
N THR A 174 -27.33 -13.52 -23.22
CA THR A 174 -27.49 -12.93 -24.56
C THR A 174 -26.49 -11.81 -24.85
N GLU A 175 -25.88 -11.26 -23.80
CA GLU A 175 -24.93 -10.13 -23.86
C GLU A 175 -23.46 -10.59 -23.72
N ILE A 176 -23.22 -11.91 -23.78
CA ILE A 176 -21.84 -12.44 -23.80
C ILE A 176 -21.24 -12.18 -25.18
N GLU A 177 -20.19 -11.36 -25.20
CA GLU A 177 -19.46 -11.04 -26.44
C GLU A 177 -18.29 -11.99 -26.70
N ASP A 178 -17.56 -12.41 -25.66
CA ASP A 178 -16.43 -13.32 -25.77
C ASP A 178 -16.84 -14.75 -25.46
N CYS A 179 -16.65 -15.65 -26.43
CA CYS A 179 -16.91 -17.06 -26.24
C CYS A 179 -15.98 -17.72 -25.21
N ASN A 180 -14.79 -17.16 -24.94
CA ASN A 180 -13.92 -17.64 -23.89
C ASN A 180 -14.58 -17.51 -22.52
N ASP A 181 -15.27 -16.40 -22.25
CA ASP A 181 -15.99 -16.20 -21.00
C ASP A 181 -17.05 -17.30 -20.78
N ALA A 182 -17.80 -17.63 -21.83
CA ALA A 182 -18.75 -18.72 -21.78
C ALA A 182 -18.07 -20.09 -21.56
N LEU A 183 -16.99 -20.38 -22.28
CA LEU A 183 -16.24 -21.64 -22.15
C LEU A 183 -15.63 -21.81 -20.76
N HIS A 184 -15.16 -20.74 -20.16
CA HIS A 184 -14.62 -20.75 -18.80
C HIS A 184 -15.67 -21.09 -17.73
N LEU A 185 -16.94 -20.97 -18.02
CA LEU A 185 -18.01 -21.41 -17.12
C LEU A 185 -18.18 -22.93 -17.08
N LEU A 186 -17.76 -23.66 -18.11
CA LEU A 186 -17.82 -25.12 -18.10
C LEU A 186 -16.86 -25.68 -17.03
N THR A 187 -17.29 -26.67 -16.30
CA THR A 187 -16.40 -27.45 -15.44
C THR A 187 -15.39 -28.22 -16.26
N SER A 188 -14.24 -28.60 -15.69
CA SER A 188 -13.22 -29.34 -16.44
C SER A 188 -13.72 -30.63 -17.14
N PRO A 189 -14.62 -31.44 -16.51
CA PRO A 189 -15.25 -32.55 -17.19
C PRO A 189 -16.14 -32.14 -18.39
N GLU A 190 -17.02 -31.13 -18.15
CA GLU A 190 -17.92 -30.62 -19.19
C GLU A 190 -17.15 -30.04 -20.36
N LEU A 191 -16.09 -29.26 -20.11
CA LEU A 191 -15.23 -28.68 -21.15
C LEU A 191 -14.54 -29.75 -21.98
N LYS A 192 -14.04 -30.82 -21.36
CA LYS A 192 -13.44 -31.95 -22.08
C LYS A 192 -14.44 -32.69 -22.98
N VAL A 193 -15.67 -32.89 -22.50
CA VAL A 193 -16.75 -33.50 -23.31
C VAL A 193 -17.10 -32.57 -24.48
N PHE A 194 -17.24 -31.28 -24.19
CA PHE A 194 -17.57 -30.29 -25.22
C PHE A 194 -16.47 -30.14 -26.26
N ALA A 195 -15.20 -30.15 -25.87
CA ALA A 195 -14.05 -30.09 -26.76
C ALA A 195 -14.00 -31.33 -27.70
N LYS A 196 -14.27 -32.54 -27.17
CA LYS A 196 -14.38 -33.77 -27.99
C LYS A 196 -15.50 -33.65 -29.02
N LYS A 197 -16.68 -33.13 -28.61
CA LYS A 197 -17.80 -32.89 -29.55
C LYS A 197 -17.45 -31.93 -30.67
N LYS A 198 -16.54 -30.94 -30.36
CA LYS A 198 -16.04 -29.98 -31.36
C LYS A 198 -14.83 -30.48 -32.17
N GLY A 199 -14.43 -31.73 -32.00
CA GLY A 199 -13.35 -32.36 -32.75
C GLY A 199 -11.94 -31.97 -32.31
N VAL A 200 -11.79 -31.32 -31.14
CA VAL A 200 -10.48 -30.98 -30.58
C VAL A 200 -9.83 -32.26 -30.03
N LYS A 201 -8.65 -32.60 -30.58
CA LYS A 201 -7.86 -33.79 -30.21
C LYS A 201 -6.78 -33.42 -29.16
N GLN A 202 -6.26 -34.42 -28.44
CA GLN A 202 -5.13 -34.30 -27.52
C GLN A 202 -5.36 -33.34 -26.34
N ILE A 203 -6.53 -33.39 -25.70
CA ILE A 203 -6.93 -32.57 -24.56
C ILE A 203 -6.59 -33.20 -23.18
N ALA A 204 -6.08 -34.45 -23.17
CA ALA A 204 -5.66 -35.13 -21.95
C ALA A 204 -4.48 -34.36 -21.35
N ASN A 205 -4.50 -34.08 -20.05
CA ASN A 205 -3.47 -33.35 -19.30
C ASN A 205 -3.21 -31.89 -19.74
N LYS A 206 -4.11 -31.27 -20.50
CA LYS A 206 -4.00 -29.85 -20.85
C LYS A 206 -4.77 -28.96 -19.85
N THR A 207 -4.27 -27.74 -19.69
CA THR A 207 -4.93 -26.72 -18.86
C THR A 207 -6.27 -26.31 -19.46
N LYS A 208 -7.16 -25.76 -18.61
CA LYS A 208 -8.47 -25.27 -19.02
C LYS A 208 -8.36 -24.19 -20.10
N ASP A 209 -7.44 -23.25 -19.89
CA ASP A 209 -7.18 -22.12 -20.79
C ASP A 209 -6.73 -22.58 -22.17
N PHE A 210 -5.82 -23.57 -22.23
CA PHE A 210 -5.38 -24.17 -23.48
C PHE A 210 -6.54 -24.82 -24.26
N ILE A 211 -7.43 -25.54 -23.56
CA ILE A 211 -8.57 -26.20 -24.21
C ILE A 211 -9.57 -25.14 -24.74
N CYS A 212 -9.83 -24.08 -23.99
CA CYS A 212 -10.68 -22.96 -24.42
C CYS A 212 -10.11 -22.30 -25.67
N GLU A 213 -8.81 -21.99 -25.67
CA GLU A 213 -8.11 -21.42 -26.84
C GLU A 213 -8.19 -22.30 -28.09
N MET A 214 -8.02 -23.60 -27.94
CA MET A 214 -8.14 -24.54 -29.04
C MET A 214 -9.55 -24.60 -29.62
N ILE A 215 -10.59 -24.55 -28.77
CA ILE A 215 -11.98 -24.51 -29.23
C ILE A 215 -12.24 -23.20 -29.99
N THR A 216 -11.81 -22.08 -29.45
CA THR A 216 -11.97 -20.75 -30.06
C THR A 216 -11.25 -20.65 -31.40
N LYS A 217 -10.00 -21.13 -31.47
CA LYS A 217 -9.25 -21.19 -32.74
C LYS A 217 -9.94 -22.05 -33.81
N SER A 218 -10.59 -23.15 -33.38
CA SER A 218 -11.31 -24.02 -34.33
C SER A 218 -12.60 -23.37 -34.87
N ALA A 219 -13.14 -22.37 -34.17
CA ALA A 219 -14.41 -21.71 -34.47
C ALA A 219 -14.28 -20.34 -35.13
N LYS A 220 -13.22 -20.04 -35.86
CA LYS A 220 -12.76 -18.73 -36.38
C LYS A 220 -13.79 -17.83 -37.09
N GLN A 221 -15.02 -18.24 -37.36
CA GLN A 221 -16.05 -17.40 -37.95
C GLN A 221 -17.04 -16.88 -36.90
N ARG A 222 -17.37 -15.58 -36.94
CA ARG A 222 -18.26 -14.88 -35.95
C ARG A 222 -19.60 -15.62 -35.76
N THR A 223 -20.19 -16.14 -36.81
CA THR A 223 -21.46 -16.91 -36.76
C THR A 223 -21.30 -18.26 -36.02
N ARG A 224 -20.10 -18.87 -36.07
CA ARG A 224 -19.80 -20.09 -35.31
C ARG A 224 -19.52 -19.79 -33.83
N LEU A 225 -18.98 -18.64 -33.50
CA LEU A 225 -18.74 -18.20 -32.13
C LEU A 225 -20.06 -17.99 -31.37
N ASN A 226 -21.04 -17.32 -31.99
CA ASN A 226 -22.37 -17.16 -31.39
C ASN A 226 -23.07 -18.53 -31.20
N GLY A 227 -22.90 -19.47 -32.12
CA GLY A 227 -23.39 -20.82 -31.97
C GLY A 227 -22.73 -21.58 -30.79
N LEU A 228 -21.44 -21.33 -30.52
CA LEU A 228 -20.75 -21.88 -29.34
C LEU A 228 -21.36 -21.39 -28.05
N ILE A 229 -21.61 -20.10 -27.92
CA ILE A 229 -22.22 -19.49 -26.72
C ILE A 229 -23.58 -20.15 -26.45
N GLN A 230 -24.42 -20.28 -27.45
CA GLN A 230 -25.72 -20.95 -27.32
C GLN A 230 -25.62 -22.43 -26.92
N GLU A 231 -24.63 -23.16 -27.45
CA GLU A 231 -24.39 -24.57 -27.05
C GLU A 231 -23.88 -24.66 -25.61
N VAL A 232 -23.01 -23.72 -25.19
CA VAL A 232 -22.55 -23.64 -23.80
C VAL A 232 -23.72 -23.32 -22.88
N SER A 233 -24.59 -22.36 -23.20
CA SER A 233 -25.77 -21.99 -22.43
C SER A 233 -26.72 -23.17 -22.19
N LYS A 234 -26.84 -24.07 -23.14
CA LYS A 234 -27.62 -25.34 -22.99
C LYS A 234 -27.04 -26.28 -21.91
N ILE A 235 -25.74 -26.20 -21.67
CA ILE A 235 -25.05 -27.04 -20.66
C ILE A 235 -25.02 -26.34 -19.30
N THR A 236 -24.74 -25.05 -19.27
CA THR A 236 -24.56 -24.27 -18.03
C THR A 236 -25.88 -23.84 -17.41
N GLY A 237 -26.95 -23.76 -18.21
CA GLY A 237 -28.17 -23.02 -17.85
C GLY A 237 -27.96 -21.50 -17.89
N PRO A 238 -28.87 -20.72 -17.30
CA PRO A 238 -28.77 -19.25 -17.27
C PRO A 238 -27.48 -18.77 -16.65
N MET A 239 -26.90 -17.73 -17.25
CA MET A 239 -25.64 -17.11 -16.83
C MET A 239 -25.86 -15.61 -16.65
N VAL A 240 -25.21 -15.05 -15.66
CA VAL A 240 -25.29 -13.61 -15.36
C VAL A 240 -23.91 -13.01 -15.13
N HIS A 241 -23.78 -11.74 -15.44
CA HIS A 241 -22.62 -10.93 -15.13
C HIS A 241 -23.08 -9.58 -14.56
N LEU A 242 -22.32 -9.00 -13.64
CA LEU A 242 -22.59 -7.64 -13.21
C LEU A 242 -22.39 -6.68 -14.38
N ASN A 243 -23.33 -5.74 -14.58
CA ASN A 243 -23.16 -4.72 -15.60
C ASN A 243 -21.96 -3.81 -15.25
N PRO A 244 -20.90 -3.75 -16.07
CA PRO A 244 -19.69 -3.00 -15.74
C PRO A 244 -19.94 -1.50 -15.48
N ALA A 245 -20.88 -0.89 -16.21
CA ALA A 245 -21.23 0.52 -16.02
C ALA A 245 -21.86 0.76 -14.63
N ILE A 246 -22.70 -0.18 -14.19
CA ILE A 246 -23.33 -0.12 -12.85
C ILE A 246 -22.32 -0.43 -11.74
N VAL A 247 -21.43 -1.38 -11.99
CA VAL A 247 -20.30 -1.66 -11.07
C VAL A 247 -19.44 -0.39 -10.88
N ASP A 248 -19.13 0.33 -11.97
CA ASP A 248 -18.39 1.59 -11.90
C ASP A 248 -19.14 2.66 -11.11
N LEU A 249 -20.45 2.77 -11.30
CA LEU A 249 -21.29 3.69 -10.53
C LEU A 249 -21.22 3.38 -9.02
N PHE A 250 -21.41 2.12 -8.62
CA PHE A 250 -21.31 1.74 -7.21
C PHE A 250 -19.87 1.88 -6.66
N ALA A 251 -18.85 1.62 -7.47
CA ALA A 251 -17.47 1.84 -7.07
C ALA A 251 -17.18 3.32 -6.76
N ARG A 252 -17.71 4.26 -7.58
CA ARG A 252 -17.62 5.69 -7.30
C ARG A 252 -18.40 6.08 -6.04
N LEU A 253 -19.59 5.53 -5.85
CA LEU A 253 -20.40 5.74 -4.65
C LEU A 253 -19.62 5.31 -3.38
N HIS A 254 -19.00 4.13 -3.41
CA HIS A 254 -18.19 3.62 -2.30
C HIS A 254 -16.94 4.47 -2.08
N MET A 255 -16.23 4.85 -3.13
CA MET A 255 -15.07 5.76 -3.05
C MET A 255 -15.45 7.08 -2.39
N VAL A 256 -16.57 7.68 -2.77
CA VAL A 256 -17.07 8.92 -2.16
C VAL A 256 -17.44 8.71 -0.70
N PHE A 257 -18.07 7.59 -0.33
CA PHE A 257 -18.47 7.32 1.05
C PHE A 257 -17.27 7.09 1.97
N PHE A 258 -16.40 6.15 1.62
CA PHE A 258 -15.26 5.72 2.47
C PHE A 258 -14.05 6.63 2.37
N ARG A 259 -14.04 7.62 1.45
CA ARG A 259 -12.84 8.41 1.13
C ARG A 259 -11.66 7.53 0.76
N SER A 260 -11.93 6.45 0.07
CA SER A 260 -10.91 5.48 -0.29
C SER A 260 -10.01 5.99 -1.41
N LEU A 261 -8.72 5.73 -1.26
CA LEU A 261 -7.72 5.97 -2.30
C LEU A 261 -7.40 4.70 -3.10
N ALA A 262 -7.98 3.56 -2.72
CA ALA A 262 -7.75 2.27 -3.37
C ALA A 262 -8.87 1.93 -4.35
N PRO A 263 -8.57 1.30 -5.51
CA PRO A 263 -9.58 0.83 -6.43
C PRO A 263 -10.39 -0.33 -5.84
N MET A 264 -11.57 -0.54 -6.40
CA MET A 264 -12.42 -1.66 -6.04
C MET A 264 -11.68 -3.01 -6.21
N GLY A 265 -11.78 -3.87 -5.21
CA GLY A 265 -11.09 -5.16 -5.16
C GLY A 265 -9.77 -5.14 -4.37
N VAL A 266 -9.09 -4.00 -4.30
CA VAL A 266 -7.98 -3.73 -3.37
C VAL A 266 -8.53 -3.07 -2.10
N ASP A 267 -9.55 -2.23 -2.24
CA ASP A 267 -10.21 -1.57 -1.12
C ASP A 267 -11.03 -2.58 -0.30
N ASN A 268 -10.61 -2.74 0.95
CA ASN A 268 -11.29 -3.58 1.92
C ASN A 268 -12.30 -2.82 2.81
N ALA A 269 -12.51 -1.51 2.58
CA ALA A 269 -13.30 -0.66 3.49
C ALA A 269 -14.73 -1.18 3.67
N ILE A 270 -15.42 -1.53 2.59
CA ILE A 270 -16.76 -2.10 2.65
C ILE A 270 -16.78 -3.45 3.40
N LYS A 271 -15.77 -4.28 3.20
CA LYS A 271 -15.64 -5.57 3.89
C LYS A 271 -15.43 -5.37 5.39
N LEU A 272 -14.57 -4.43 5.77
CA LEU A 272 -14.33 -4.06 7.17
C LEU A 272 -15.59 -3.46 7.81
N ALA A 273 -16.35 -2.63 7.08
CA ALA A 273 -17.62 -2.10 7.56
C ALA A 273 -18.64 -3.21 7.82
N ILE A 274 -18.75 -4.19 6.92
CA ILE A 274 -19.61 -5.36 7.12
C ILE A 274 -19.16 -6.16 8.36
N LEU A 275 -17.86 -6.43 8.51
CA LEU A 275 -17.31 -7.13 9.68
C LEU A 275 -17.58 -6.37 10.99
N ALA A 276 -17.59 -5.04 10.95
CA ALA A 276 -17.94 -4.21 12.09
C ALA A 276 -19.44 -4.34 12.46
N VAL A 277 -20.33 -4.31 11.46
CA VAL A 277 -21.77 -4.46 11.70
C VAL A 277 -22.11 -5.84 12.28
N ILE A 278 -21.43 -6.90 11.85
CA ILE A 278 -21.63 -8.25 12.43
C ILE A 278 -20.85 -8.46 13.74
N GLY A 279 -20.15 -7.45 14.25
CA GLY A 279 -19.47 -7.48 15.54
C GLY A 279 -18.15 -8.25 15.57
N GLN A 280 -17.58 -8.64 14.40
CA GLN A 280 -16.30 -9.35 14.35
C GLN A 280 -15.10 -8.41 14.55
N ILE A 281 -15.24 -7.15 14.22
CA ILE A 281 -14.25 -6.10 14.49
C ILE A 281 -14.92 -4.90 15.12
N LYS A 282 -14.13 -4.05 15.78
CA LYS A 282 -14.60 -2.78 16.35
C LYS A 282 -13.71 -1.65 15.85
N PHE A 283 -14.29 -0.55 15.43
CA PHE A 283 -13.57 0.71 15.22
C PHE A 283 -13.53 1.54 16.50
N PRO A 284 -12.54 2.43 16.66
CA PRO A 284 -12.54 3.38 17.75
C PRO A 284 -13.82 4.23 17.74
N GLN A 285 -14.28 4.65 18.93
CA GLN A 285 -15.42 5.55 19.03
C GLN A 285 -14.97 7.01 18.88
N TYR A 286 -15.60 7.73 17.96
CA TYR A 286 -15.38 9.15 17.70
C TYR A 286 -16.65 9.79 17.12
N THR A 287 -16.68 11.12 17.12
CA THR A 287 -17.75 11.86 16.46
C THR A 287 -17.46 12.01 14.97
N VAL A 288 -18.35 11.49 14.13
CA VAL A 288 -18.26 11.66 12.67
C VAL A 288 -18.60 13.10 12.31
N ALA A 289 -17.70 13.75 11.57
CA ALA A 289 -17.83 15.13 11.09
C ALA A 289 -17.60 15.19 9.57
N ARG A 290 -18.54 14.62 8.78
CA ARG A 290 -18.42 14.48 7.33
C ARG A 290 -18.39 15.82 6.61
N SER A 291 -17.42 15.99 5.70
CA SER A 291 -17.36 17.09 4.74
C SER A 291 -18.03 16.68 3.43
N VAL A 292 -18.85 17.56 2.86
CA VAL A 292 -19.57 17.32 1.60
C VAL A 292 -18.91 17.98 0.39
N ASP A 293 -17.82 18.70 0.60
CA ASP A 293 -17.11 19.54 -0.39
C ASP A 293 -15.72 19.01 -0.75
N LEU A 294 -15.42 17.75 -0.43
CA LEU A 294 -14.12 17.15 -0.73
C LEU A 294 -13.91 17.00 -2.25
N PHE A 295 -14.93 16.55 -2.96
CA PHE A 295 -14.95 16.50 -4.41
C PHE A 295 -15.82 17.63 -4.96
N VAL A 296 -15.26 18.40 -5.92
CA VAL A 296 -15.92 19.59 -6.44
C VAL A 296 -16.97 19.24 -7.49
N SER A 297 -16.67 18.29 -8.36
CA SER A 297 -17.57 17.92 -9.46
C SER A 297 -17.57 16.43 -9.76
N ARG A 298 -18.62 15.97 -10.46
CA ARG A 298 -18.71 14.61 -10.99
C ARG A 298 -17.51 14.24 -11.87
N ASN A 299 -17.07 15.16 -12.71
CA ASN A 299 -15.92 14.91 -13.61
C ASN A 299 -14.63 14.72 -12.84
N ASP A 300 -14.43 15.46 -11.74
CA ASP A 300 -13.26 15.29 -10.87
C ASP A 300 -13.25 13.92 -10.21
N VAL A 301 -14.38 13.43 -9.73
CA VAL A 301 -14.51 12.08 -9.13
C VAL A 301 -14.19 11.01 -10.16
N ILE A 302 -14.74 11.09 -11.37
CA ILE A 302 -14.50 10.11 -12.43
C ILE A 302 -13.02 10.11 -12.82
N LEU A 303 -12.46 11.30 -13.08
CA LEU A 303 -11.06 11.44 -13.45
C LEU A 303 -10.14 10.95 -12.34
N PHE A 304 -10.41 11.34 -11.09
CA PHE A 304 -9.64 10.89 -9.93
C PHE A 304 -9.64 9.36 -9.81
N LYS A 305 -10.82 8.71 -9.89
CA LYS A 305 -10.95 7.26 -9.84
C LYS A 305 -10.12 6.59 -10.96
N THR A 306 -10.27 7.04 -12.19
CA THR A 306 -9.54 6.48 -13.34
C THR A 306 -8.03 6.60 -13.16
N LEU A 307 -7.53 7.76 -12.74
CA LEU A 307 -6.11 7.97 -12.51
C LEU A 307 -5.58 7.12 -11.34
N MET A 308 -6.39 6.96 -10.30
CA MET A 308 -6.01 6.08 -9.18
C MET A 308 -5.90 4.62 -9.64
N GLU A 309 -6.81 4.10 -10.44
CA GLU A 309 -6.74 2.73 -10.99
C GLU A 309 -5.47 2.53 -11.84
N VAL A 310 -5.12 3.51 -12.67
CA VAL A 310 -3.87 3.49 -13.44
C VAL A 310 -2.66 3.50 -12.50
N GLY A 311 -2.65 4.36 -11.49
CA GLY A 311 -1.58 4.44 -10.50
C GLY A 311 -1.36 3.11 -9.74
N PHE A 312 -2.44 2.41 -9.39
CA PHE A 312 -2.39 1.09 -8.77
C PHE A 312 -1.83 0.04 -9.71
N LYS A 313 -2.29 -0.01 -10.96
CA LYS A 313 -1.75 -0.92 -11.97
C LYS A 313 -0.26 -0.69 -12.18
N MET A 314 0.19 0.56 -12.22
CA MET A 314 1.61 0.90 -12.31
C MET A 314 2.39 0.45 -11.06
N ALA A 315 1.83 0.60 -9.87
CA ALA A 315 2.46 0.11 -8.64
C ALA A 315 2.60 -1.41 -8.62
N GLU A 316 1.57 -2.15 -9.08
CA GLU A 316 1.63 -3.61 -9.25
C GLU A 316 2.72 -4.02 -10.24
N LEU A 317 2.77 -3.37 -11.43
CA LEU A 317 3.81 -3.61 -12.44
C LEU A 317 5.21 -3.28 -11.92
N GLY A 318 5.36 -2.30 -11.04
CA GLY A 318 6.62 -1.90 -10.42
C GLY A 318 7.18 -2.90 -9.41
N GLN A 319 6.40 -3.88 -8.94
CA GLN A 319 6.85 -4.94 -8.02
C GLN A 319 7.59 -6.08 -8.74
N PHE A 320 7.52 -6.15 -10.06
CA PHE A 320 8.24 -7.16 -10.82
C PHE A 320 9.73 -6.87 -10.88
N SER A 321 10.53 -7.96 -11.02
CA SER A 321 11.98 -7.84 -11.17
C SER A 321 12.36 -6.93 -12.33
N VAL A 322 13.45 -6.17 -12.20
CA VAL A 322 14.00 -5.33 -13.29
C VAL A 322 14.25 -6.13 -14.59
N LYS A 323 14.37 -7.47 -14.49
CA LYS A 323 14.54 -8.36 -15.65
C LYS A 323 13.25 -8.56 -16.46
N ASP A 324 12.09 -8.24 -15.91
CA ASP A 324 10.78 -8.39 -16.55
C ASP A 324 10.46 -7.18 -17.46
N VAL A 325 11.22 -7.06 -18.55
CA VAL A 325 11.18 -5.91 -19.46
C VAL A 325 9.78 -5.63 -20.00
N ASP A 326 8.99 -6.68 -20.29
CA ASP A 326 7.63 -6.54 -20.83
C ASP A 326 6.72 -5.80 -19.83
N ARG A 327 6.81 -6.13 -18.54
CA ARG A 327 6.04 -5.46 -17.48
C ARG A 327 6.43 -4.00 -17.30
N HIS A 328 7.73 -3.72 -17.36
CA HIS A 328 8.21 -2.35 -17.31
C HIS A 328 7.83 -1.55 -18.56
N THR A 329 7.78 -2.18 -19.72
CA THR A 329 7.31 -1.55 -20.97
C THR A 329 5.81 -1.24 -20.91
N GLU A 330 5.00 -2.12 -20.33
CA GLU A 330 3.57 -1.85 -20.07
C GLU A 330 3.39 -0.65 -19.14
N GLY A 331 4.13 -0.60 -18.02
CA GLY A 331 4.09 0.53 -17.09
C GLY A 331 4.55 1.85 -17.72
N TRP A 332 5.56 1.80 -18.59
CA TRP A 332 6.02 2.93 -19.36
C TRP A 332 4.95 3.44 -20.36
N SER A 333 4.23 2.53 -21.03
CA SER A 333 3.11 2.91 -21.92
C SER A 333 2.00 3.63 -21.16
N LEU A 334 1.64 3.14 -19.97
CA LEU A 334 0.65 3.80 -19.11
C LEU A 334 1.06 5.23 -18.74
N TYR A 335 2.35 5.47 -18.49
CA TYR A 335 2.85 6.84 -18.28
C TYR A 335 2.71 7.69 -19.55
N LEU A 336 3.09 7.18 -20.72
CA LEU A 336 3.01 7.92 -21.98
C LEU A 336 1.59 8.38 -22.28
N ASP A 337 0.59 7.52 -22.05
CA ASP A 337 -0.84 7.83 -22.27
C ASP A 337 -1.31 9.01 -21.40
N HIS A 338 -0.62 9.31 -20.29
CA HIS A 338 -0.99 10.38 -19.36
C HIS A 338 -0.02 11.56 -19.36
N SER A 339 1.09 11.47 -20.10
CA SER A 339 2.16 12.49 -20.11
C SER A 339 1.70 13.86 -20.64
N GLU A 340 0.86 13.90 -21.65
CA GLU A 340 0.29 15.13 -22.19
C GLU A 340 -0.67 15.80 -21.18
N MET A 341 -1.47 15.00 -20.48
CA MET A 341 -2.36 15.52 -19.43
C MET A 341 -1.54 16.17 -18.30
N TRP A 342 -0.41 15.56 -17.92
CA TRP A 342 0.52 16.15 -16.96
C TRP A 342 1.12 17.47 -17.44
N ALA A 343 1.58 17.53 -18.68
CA ALA A 343 2.15 18.76 -19.25
C ALA A 343 1.15 19.92 -19.23
N LYS A 344 -0.12 19.67 -19.61
CA LYS A 344 -1.22 20.64 -19.54
C LYS A 344 -1.50 21.06 -18.09
N HIS A 345 -1.47 20.11 -17.16
CA HIS A 345 -1.70 20.38 -15.75
C HIS A 345 -0.61 21.27 -15.13
N ILE A 346 0.65 21.00 -15.42
CA ILE A 346 1.80 21.84 -14.97
C ILE A 346 1.68 23.26 -15.51
N GLU A 347 1.29 23.42 -16.77
CA GLU A 347 1.11 24.74 -17.36
C GLU A 347 -0.03 25.51 -16.67
N LEU A 348 -1.12 24.82 -16.31
CA LEU A 348 -2.23 25.40 -15.54
C LEU A 348 -1.76 25.85 -14.14
N LEU A 349 -0.99 25.02 -13.44
CA LEU A 349 -0.43 25.37 -12.14
C LEU A 349 0.46 26.60 -12.21
N ARG A 350 1.31 26.72 -13.25
CA ARG A 350 2.16 27.89 -13.48
C ARG A 350 1.33 29.15 -13.74
N LYS A 351 0.30 29.06 -14.58
CA LYS A 351 -0.61 30.20 -14.87
C LYS A 351 -1.34 30.67 -13.62
N ASN A 352 -1.80 29.75 -12.79
CA ASN A 352 -2.48 30.08 -11.54
C ASN A 352 -1.53 30.72 -10.53
N ALA A 353 -0.31 30.22 -10.40
CA ALA A 353 0.72 30.83 -9.56
C ALA A 353 1.04 32.27 -9.97
N CYS A 354 1.18 32.55 -11.28
CA CYS A 354 1.40 33.91 -11.79
C CYS A 354 0.22 34.87 -11.51
N LYS A 355 -0.97 34.37 -11.35
CA LYS A 355 -2.18 35.17 -11.06
C LYS A 355 -2.46 35.32 -9.57
N ASN A 356 -1.60 34.80 -8.69
CA ASN A 356 -1.82 34.67 -7.24
C ASN A 356 -3.15 33.94 -6.92
N ILE A 357 -3.65 33.12 -7.84
CA ILE A 357 -4.80 32.25 -7.62
C ILE A 357 -4.23 30.98 -7.03
N THR A 358 -4.43 30.75 -5.76
CA THR A 358 -4.11 29.47 -5.09
C THR A 358 -5.38 28.63 -5.03
N PRO A 359 -5.69 27.84 -6.09
CA PRO A 359 -6.86 26.96 -6.08
C PRO A 359 -6.67 25.74 -5.16
N LEU A 360 -5.48 25.61 -4.58
CA LEU A 360 -5.10 24.50 -3.74
C LEU A 360 -4.91 24.95 -2.29
N PRO A 361 -5.30 24.14 -1.31
CA PRO A 361 -5.03 24.40 0.10
C PRO A 361 -3.53 24.68 0.33
N SER A 362 -3.22 25.61 1.23
CA SER A 362 -1.83 25.95 1.59
C SER A 362 -1.06 24.72 2.08
N ARG A 363 0.26 24.68 1.87
CA ARG A 363 1.13 23.63 2.45
C ARG A 363 1.02 23.56 3.97
N VAL A 364 0.94 24.69 4.62
CA VAL A 364 0.94 24.84 6.08
C VAL A 364 -0.47 24.96 6.62
N GLY A 365 -1.49 24.77 5.78
CA GLY A 365 -2.89 24.91 6.21
C GLY A 365 -3.49 23.62 6.74
N VAL A 366 -4.53 23.78 7.53
CA VAL A 366 -5.35 22.71 8.11
C VAL A 366 -5.90 21.74 7.07
N GLU A 367 -6.00 22.16 5.82
CA GLU A 367 -6.63 21.39 4.74
C GLU A 367 -5.65 20.82 3.68
N TYR A 368 -4.34 20.85 3.95
CA TYR A 368 -3.36 20.33 2.98
C TYR A 368 -3.62 18.86 2.57
N TRP A 369 -4.08 18.02 3.49
CA TRP A 369 -4.44 16.62 3.25
C TRP A 369 -5.50 16.43 2.14
N ARG A 370 -6.38 17.42 1.89
CA ARG A 370 -7.41 17.37 0.83
C ARG A 370 -6.80 17.24 -0.57
N ARG A 371 -5.54 17.63 -0.73
CA ARG A 371 -4.81 17.46 -2.01
C ARG A 371 -4.69 16.01 -2.45
N HIS A 372 -4.74 15.05 -1.53
CA HIS A 372 -4.69 13.63 -1.85
C HIS A 372 -5.91 13.17 -2.68
N PHE A 373 -7.02 13.91 -2.65
CA PHE A 373 -8.26 13.61 -3.36
C PHE A 373 -8.46 14.42 -4.64
N ILE A 374 -7.43 15.12 -5.10
CA ILE A 374 -7.47 15.92 -6.33
C ILE A 374 -6.87 15.10 -7.49
N PRO A 375 -7.46 15.11 -8.70
CA PRO A 375 -6.92 14.40 -9.87
C PRO A 375 -5.44 14.68 -10.16
N GLY A 376 -4.98 15.90 -9.92
CA GLY A 376 -3.58 16.29 -10.08
C GLY A 376 -2.61 15.52 -9.16
N TYR A 377 -3.05 15.12 -7.96
CA TYR A 377 -2.25 14.28 -7.08
C TYR A 377 -2.09 12.85 -7.62
N ALA A 378 -3.20 12.25 -8.08
CA ALA A 378 -3.17 10.92 -8.69
C ALA A 378 -2.29 10.92 -9.96
N LEU A 379 -2.40 11.98 -10.78
CA LEU A 379 -1.58 12.16 -11.96
C LEU A 379 -0.09 12.32 -11.64
N ALA A 380 0.26 13.06 -10.58
CA ALA A 380 1.65 13.20 -10.13
C ALA A 380 2.28 11.84 -9.73
N ARG A 381 1.49 10.94 -9.14
CA ARG A 381 1.93 9.57 -8.82
C ARG A 381 2.17 8.71 -10.05
N ILE A 382 1.33 8.85 -11.09
CA ILE A 382 1.54 8.19 -12.39
C ILE A 382 2.86 8.66 -13.00
N VAL A 383 3.14 9.97 -12.95
CA VAL A 383 4.37 10.55 -13.48
C VAL A 383 5.60 10.12 -12.69
N GLU A 384 5.52 10.05 -11.36
CA GLU A 384 6.58 9.49 -10.52
C GLU A 384 6.84 8.01 -10.85
N GLY A 385 5.79 7.21 -11.05
CA GLY A 385 5.89 5.83 -11.54
C GLY A 385 6.57 5.76 -12.90
N GLY A 386 6.26 6.70 -13.81
CA GLY A 386 6.92 6.83 -15.12
C GLY A 386 8.44 6.99 -15.00
N ALA A 387 8.92 7.79 -14.04
CA ALA A 387 10.36 7.93 -13.78
C ALA A 387 11.00 6.59 -13.37
N LYS A 388 10.35 5.80 -12.52
CA LYS A 388 10.85 4.48 -12.11
C LYS A 388 10.91 3.51 -13.30
N PHE A 389 9.88 3.46 -14.16
CA PHE A 389 9.89 2.63 -15.36
C PHE A 389 10.96 3.08 -16.37
N ALA A 390 11.16 4.39 -16.55
CA ALA A 390 12.25 4.92 -17.37
C ALA A 390 13.62 4.45 -16.84
N ALA A 391 13.83 4.50 -15.53
CA ALA A 391 15.04 4.02 -14.87
C ALA A 391 15.27 2.52 -15.14
N ASN A 392 14.26 1.67 -14.92
CA ASN A 392 14.34 0.22 -15.12
C ASN A 392 14.60 -0.15 -16.59
N LEU A 393 14.06 0.63 -17.53
CA LEU A 393 14.29 0.50 -18.96
C LEU A 393 15.57 1.20 -19.46
N LYS A 394 16.35 1.79 -18.54
CA LYS A 394 17.59 2.56 -18.84
C LYS A 394 17.37 3.75 -19.79
N ARG A 395 16.19 4.35 -19.74
CA ARG A 395 15.81 5.55 -20.51
C ARG A 395 16.14 6.82 -19.70
N PHE A 396 17.42 7.03 -19.45
CA PHE A 396 17.89 8.03 -18.47
C PHE A 396 17.60 9.49 -18.87
N ASP A 397 17.56 9.78 -20.18
CA ASP A 397 17.21 11.14 -20.67
C ASP A 397 15.73 11.46 -20.43
N GLU A 398 14.84 10.46 -20.59
CA GLU A 398 13.44 10.60 -20.28
C GLU A 398 13.21 10.69 -18.78
N GLU A 399 13.90 9.88 -17.98
CA GLU A 399 13.87 9.94 -16.54
C GLU A 399 14.27 11.33 -16.02
N GLU A 400 15.36 11.92 -16.56
CA GLU A 400 15.79 13.28 -16.24
C GLU A 400 14.67 14.30 -16.48
N ARG A 401 14.02 14.25 -17.66
CA ARG A 401 12.92 15.17 -18.00
C ARG A 401 11.73 15.04 -17.05
N ILE A 402 11.37 13.80 -16.70
CA ILE A 402 10.27 13.53 -15.76
C ILE A 402 10.59 14.11 -14.38
N LEU A 403 11.79 13.82 -13.84
CA LEU A 403 12.21 14.32 -12.53
C LEU A 403 12.26 15.86 -12.49
N GLN A 404 12.76 16.49 -13.54
CA GLN A 404 12.76 17.95 -13.64
C GLN A 404 11.35 18.52 -13.70
N SER A 405 10.41 17.85 -14.39
CA SER A 405 9.01 18.24 -14.44
C SER A 405 8.35 18.12 -13.06
N LEU A 406 8.58 17.03 -12.32
CA LEU A 406 8.09 16.85 -10.95
C LEU A 406 8.65 17.91 -10.00
N LEU A 407 9.94 18.25 -10.12
CA LEU A 407 10.59 19.30 -9.32
C LEU A 407 10.12 20.71 -9.67
N SER A 408 9.54 20.91 -10.85
CA SER A 408 9.08 22.24 -11.31
C SER A 408 7.80 22.72 -10.61
N GLN A 409 7.13 21.88 -9.84
CA GLN A 409 5.89 22.20 -9.12
C GLN A 409 6.06 22.05 -7.60
N THR A 410 5.20 22.70 -6.83
CA THR A 410 5.16 22.66 -5.35
C THR A 410 3.76 22.33 -4.83
N ALA A 411 2.95 21.65 -5.66
CA ALA A 411 1.58 21.31 -5.33
C ALA A 411 1.43 19.91 -4.73
N TYR A 412 2.15 18.90 -5.27
CA TYR A 412 1.94 17.49 -4.98
C TYR A 412 3.23 16.77 -4.60
N LEU A 413 3.12 15.73 -3.77
CA LEU A 413 4.20 14.81 -3.40
C LEU A 413 5.46 15.55 -2.88
N LEU A 414 5.26 16.57 -2.06
CA LEU A 414 6.35 17.42 -1.57
C LEU A 414 7.37 16.64 -0.73
N ASN A 415 6.92 15.61 -0.01
CA ASN A 415 7.75 14.71 0.77
C ASN A 415 8.74 13.88 -0.09
N ARG A 416 8.49 13.74 -1.41
CA ARG A 416 9.33 12.98 -2.34
C ARG A 416 10.43 13.81 -3.01
N ARG A 417 10.43 15.13 -2.81
CA ARG A 417 11.37 16.03 -3.50
C ARG A 417 12.84 15.70 -3.20
N GLY A 418 13.15 15.32 -1.96
CA GLY A 418 14.51 14.90 -1.59
C GLY A 418 15.00 13.71 -2.41
N ASP A 419 14.15 12.71 -2.62
CA ASP A 419 14.44 11.51 -3.41
C ASP A 419 14.61 11.86 -4.88
N TRP A 420 13.75 12.71 -5.43
CA TRP A 420 13.88 13.16 -6.84
C TRP A 420 15.16 13.93 -7.08
N TYR A 421 15.56 14.81 -6.17
CA TYR A 421 16.87 15.50 -6.25
C TYR A 421 18.02 14.51 -6.17
N GLY A 422 17.99 13.60 -5.19
CA GLY A 422 19.02 12.57 -5.04
C GLY A 422 19.17 11.70 -6.29
N ARG A 423 18.03 11.26 -6.87
CA ARG A 423 18.03 10.48 -8.10
C ARG A 423 18.55 11.27 -9.31
N LEU A 424 18.19 12.54 -9.43
CA LEU A 424 18.67 13.41 -10.49
C LEU A 424 20.19 13.63 -10.40
N ILE A 425 20.73 13.80 -9.20
CA ILE A 425 22.17 13.88 -8.96
C ILE A 425 22.87 12.57 -9.36
N LEU A 426 22.27 11.44 -9.03
CA LEU A 426 22.78 10.12 -9.43
C LEU A 426 22.81 9.95 -10.95
N LEU A 427 21.80 10.43 -11.67
CA LEU A 427 21.77 10.44 -13.13
C LEU A 427 23.00 11.19 -13.69
N TYR A 428 23.26 12.40 -13.23
CA TYR A 428 24.39 13.22 -13.69
C TYR A 428 25.75 12.63 -13.31
N THR A 429 25.84 12.01 -12.15
CA THR A 429 27.13 11.50 -11.65
C THR A 429 27.48 10.11 -12.15
N LYS A 430 26.47 9.27 -12.48
CA LYS A 430 26.71 7.87 -12.88
C LYS A 430 26.11 7.51 -14.25
N HIS A 431 24.81 7.72 -14.47
CA HIS A 431 24.09 7.09 -15.58
C HIS A 431 24.18 7.84 -16.92
N LEU A 432 24.19 9.17 -16.91
CA LEU A 432 24.33 10.00 -18.12
C LEU A 432 25.79 10.23 -18.51
N ARG A 433 26.75 9.81 -17.67
CA ARG A 433 28.17 9.95 -17.99
C ARG A 433 28.57 9.01 -19.13
N PRO A 434 29.23 9.54 -20.20
CA PRO A 434 29.81 8.68 -21.21
C PRO A 434 30.98 7.88 -20.61
N ARG A 435 31.31 6.74 -21.25
CA ARG A 435 32.52 5.98 -20.86
C ARG A 435 33.73 6.85 -21.04
N GLN A 436 34.54 6.96 -20.00
CA GLN A 436 35.74 7.79 -20.02
C GLN A 436 36.77 7.19 -20.97
N VAL A 437 37.15 7.95 -21.98
CA VAL A 437 38.27 7.64 -22.88
C VAL A 437 39.41 8.61 -22.54
N LYS A 438 40.57 8.10 -22.12
CA LYS A 438 41.72 8.93 -21.76
C LYS A 438 42.16 9.77 -22.97
N GLY A 439 42.25 11.11 -22.79
CA GLY A 439 42.69 12.05 -23.79
C GLY A 439 41.61 12.60 -24.73
N ASP A 440 40.35 12.19 -24.57
CA ASP A 440 39.24 12.80 -25.30
C ASP A 440 38.73 14.02 -24.54
N LYS A 441 39.18 15.19 -24.96
CA LYS A 441 38.86 16.50 -24.35
C LYS A 441 37.36 16.84 -24.44
N GLU A 442 36.62 16.29 -25.39
CA GLU A 442 35.19 16.54 -25.54
C GLU A 442 34.39 15.73 -24.50
N ILE A 443 34.77 14.48 -24.33
CA ILE A 443 34.20 13.62 -23.27
C ILE A 443 34.51 14.21 -21.88
N GLU A 444 35.77 14.64 -21.65
CA GLU A 444 36.15 15.26 -20.37
C GLU A 444 35.34 16.53 -20.08
N ARG A 445 35.15 17.39 -21.10
CA ARG A 445 34.32 18.60 -20.98
C ARG A 445 32.85 18.24 -20.67
N HIS A 446 32.31 17.26 -21.34
CA HIS A 446 30.93 16.81 -21.12
C HIS A 446 30.72 16.25 -19.70
N ILE A 447 31.68 15.45 -19.23
CA ILE A 447 31.68 14.95 -17.84
C ILE A 447 31.73 16.12 -16.85
N GLY A 448 32.58 17.11 -17.10
CA GLY A 448 32.67 18.32 -16.28
C GLY A 448 31.36 19.10 -16.22
N GLN A 449 30.65 19.22 -17.35
CA GLN A 449 29.34 19.86 -17.41
C GLN A 449 28.28 19.07 -16.61
N LEU A 450 28.28 17.76 -16.70
CA LEU A 450 27.36 16.91 -15.92
C LEU A 450 27.63 17.01 -14.41
N MET A 451 28.92 17.04 -14.02
CA MET A 451 29.29 17.22 -12.62
C MET A 451 28.88 18.61 -12.10
N GLN A 452 29.01 19.67 -12.94
CA GLN A 452 28.53 21.00 -12.57
C GLN A 452 27.01 21.03 -12.42
N ARG A 453 26.27 20.38 -13.33
CA ARG A 453 24.79 20.22 -13.21
C ARG A 453 24.41 19.47 -11.92
N ALA A 454 25.16 18.43 -11.53
CA ALA A 454 24.98 17.72 -10.29
C ALA A 454 25.18 18.63 -9.07
N ARG A 455 26.27 19.45 -9.07
CA ARG A 455 26.53 20.45 -8.03
C ARG A 455 25.38 21.46 -7.90
N ASP A 456 24.95 22.03 -9.00
CA ASP A 456 23.87 23.03 -9.02
C ASP A 456 22.56 22.43 -8.55
N THR A 457 22.33 21.15 -8.86
CA THR A 457 21.15 20.40 -8.39
C THR A 457 21.19 20.15 -6.88
N CYS A 458 22.36 19.80 -6.31
CA CYS A 458 22.53 19.69 -4.86
C CYS A 458 22.23 21.03 -4.16
N ILE A 459 22.78 22.13 -4.69
CA ILE A 459 22.56 23.47 -4.12
C ILE A 459 21.08 23.85 -4.18
N ARG A 460 20.39 23.58 -5.30
CA ARG A 460 18.94 23.80 -5.39
C ARG A 460 18.16 22.97 -4.38
N ALA A 461 18.53 21.68 -4.21
CA ALA A 461 17.89 20.79 -3.25
C ALA A 461 18.05 21.30 -1.81
N LEU A 462 19.24 21.77 -1.44
CA LEU A 462 19.51 22.32 -0.11
C LEU A 462 18.76 23.63 0.17
N ARG A 463 18.45 24.40 -0.87
CA ARG A 463 17.68 25.66 -0.78
C ARG A 463 16.17 25.46 -0.86
N ASP A 464 15.72 24.25 -1.21
CA ASP A 464 14.30 23.95 -1.32
C ASP A 464 13.68 23.68 0.05
N ASP A 465 12.84 24.60 0.52
CA ASP A 465 12.16 24.50 1.81
C ASP A 465 11.22 23.29 1.93
N HIS A 466 10.90 22.65 0.82
CA HIS A 466 10.07 21.44 0.77
C HIS A 466 10.88 20.15 0.92
N VAL A 467 12.20 20.22 0.89
CA VAL A 467 13.04 19.04 1.13
C VAL A 467 13.08 18.73 2.62
N HIS A 468 12.74 17.48 2.94
CA HIS A 468 12.70 17.02 4.33
C HIS A 468 14.12 16.99 4.94
N ARG A 469 14.20 17.28 6.25
CA ARG A 469 15.47 17.34 7.00
C ARG A 469 16.36 16.10 6.82
N VAL A 470 15.74 14.91 6.77
CA VAL A 470 16.42 13.61 6.56
C VAL A 470 17.28 13.62 5.30
N SER A 471 16.77 14.20 4.19
CA SER A 471 17.49 14.23 2.90
C SER A 471 18.64 15.27 2.89
N LEU A 472 18.60 16.30 3.74
CA LEU A 472 19.59 17.40 3.69
C LEU A 472 21.02 16.91 3.93
N ARG A 473 21.20 15.97 4.87
CA ARG A 473 22.54 15.45 5.20
C ARG A 473 23.14 14.63 4.05
N ALA A 474 22.32 13.74 3.47
CA ALA A 474 22.74 12.96 2.29
C ALA A 474 23.11 13.86 1.12
N LEU A 475 22.29 14.87 0.83
CA LEU A 475 22.54 15.86 -0.21
C LEU A 475 23.81 16.67 0.06
N THR A 476 24.08 17.04 1.30
CA THR A 476 25.31 17.78 1.67
C THR A 476 26.55 16.92 1.48
N ARG A 477 26.53 15.63 1.85
CA ARG A 477 27.65 14.71 1.59
C ARG A 477 27.88 14.50 0.10
N GLN A 478 26.80 14.34 -0.67
CA GLN A 478 26.90 14.24 -2.12
C GLN A 478 27.53 15.52 -2.70
N LEU A 479 27.10 16.69 -2.25
CA LEU A 479 27.65 17.98 -2.68
C LEU A 479 29.15 18.05 -2.41
N ARG A 480 29.61 17.74 -1.21
CA ARG A 480 31.04 17.75 -0.87
C ARG A 480 31.85 16.76 -1.72
N SER A 481 31.31 15.55 -1.96
CA SER A 481 31.97 14.60 -2.86
C SER A 481 32.06 15.11 -4.30
N ILE A 482 31.06 15.85 -4.78
CA ILE A 482 31.06 16.46 -6.11
C ILE A 482 32.03 17.63 -6.18
N GLU A 483 32.02 18.51 -5.18
CA GLU A 483 32.92 19.65 -5.11
C GLU A 483 34.42 19.24 -5.03
N ALA A 484 34.72 18.17 -4.28
CA ALA A 484 36.03 17.57 -4.27
C ALA A 484 36.47 17.04 -5.66
N LYS A 485 35.56 16.45 -6.43
CA LYS A 485 35.83 15.96 -7.80
C LYS A 485 35.95 17.09 -8.82
N LEU A 486 35.35 18.23 -8.56
CA LEU A 486 35.43 19.45 -9.38
C LEU A 486 36.60 20.35 -8.97
N ASP A 487 37.38 19.94 -7.96
CA ASP A 487 38.50 20.72 -7.40
C ASP A 487 38.08 22.14 -6.96
N VAL A 488 36.88 22.24 -6.36
CA VAL A 488 36.34 23.51 -5.85
C VAL A 488 37.14 23.92 -4.60
N SER A 489 37.75 25.10 -4.60
CA SER A 489 38.48 25.62 -3.45
C SER A 489 37.54 25.76 -2.22
N ILE A 490 38.09 25.55 -1.03
CA ILE A 490 37.33 25.57 0.23
C ILE A 490 36.50 26.84 0.38
N GLU A 491 37.02 27.97 -0.02
CA GLU A 491 36.35 29.29 0.04
C GLU A 491 35.10 29.38 -0.87
N ASN A 492 35.05 28.54 -1.94
CA ASN A 492 33.96 28.50 -2.92
C ASN A 492 33.00 27.31 -2.73
N GLN A 493 33.24 26.48 -1.71
CA GLN A 493 32.33 25.41 -1.36
C GLN A 493 31.05 25.98 -0.76
N TYR A 494 29.91 25.33 -1.09
CA TYR A 494 28.62 25.78 -0.61
C TYR A 494 28.33 25.19 0.77
N GLU A 495 28.16 26.04 1.78
CA GLU A 495 27.72 25.65 3.11
C GLU A 495 26.23 25.94 3.32
N HIS A 496 25.50 24.96 3.80
CA HIS A 496 24.09 25.13 4.11
C HIS A 496 23.88 25.25 5.63
N PRO A 497 23.23 26.31 6.13
CA PRO A 497 23.11 26.57 7.59
C PRO A 497 22.37 25.47 8.36
N ARG A 498 21.48 24.73 7.68
CA ARG A 498 20.67 23.65 8.30
C ARG A 498 21.34 22.28 8.24
N ALA A 499 22.45 22.11 7.52
CA ALA A 499 23.12 20.84 7.32
C ALA A 499 24.17 20.61 8.39
N GLN A 500 23.80 20.03 9.50
CA GLN A 500 24.75 19.46 10.45
C GLN A 500 25.30 18.16 9.83
N LEU A 501 26.64 18.06 9.73
CA LEU A 501 27.31 16.91 9.12
C LEU A 501 27.76 15.86 10.13
N GLU A 502 27.92 16.26 11.38
CA GLU A 502 28.36 15.39 12.44
C GLU A 502 27.15 14.67 13.03
N TRP A 503 27.24 13.33 13.01
CA TRP A 503 26.30 12.44 13.66
C TRP A 503 26.91 11.98 14.99
N ARG A 504 26.09 11.80 15.97
CA ARG A 504 26.48 10.99 17.11
C ARG A 504 26.45 9.53 16.66
N GLU A 505 27.56 8.85 16.75
CA GLU A 505 27.65 7.45 16.41
C GLU A 505 27.28 6.59 17.62
N ALA A 506 26.45 5.59 17.39
CA ALA A 506 26.15 4.62 18.41
C ALA A 506 27.32 3.62 18.55
N PRO A 507 27.58 3.09 19.76
CA PRO A 507 28.56 2.02 19.92
C PRO A 507 28.15 0.79 19.12
N GLU A 508 29.15 0.14 18.51
CA GLU A 508 28.95 -1.10 17.78
C GLU A 508 29.12 -2.30 18.73
N ARG A 509 28.20 -3.25 18.64
CA ARG A 509 28.28 -4.53 19.34
C ARG A 509 28.28 -5.66 18.34
N ILE A 510 29.26 -6.56 18.42
CA ILE A 510 29.38 -7.67 17.50
C ILE A 510 28.88 -8.95 18.18
N PHE A 511 27.98 -9.66 17.50
CA PHE A 511 27.58 -11.02 17.84
C PHE A 511 27.95 -11.97 16.71
N PHE A 512 28.32 -13.20 17.06
CA PHE A 512 28.63 -14.25 16.10
C PHE A 512 27.49 -15.25 16.02
N GLY A 513 27.24 -15.78 14.82
CA GLY A 513 26.25 -16.80 14.56
C GLY A 513 26.60 -17.65 13.34
N VAL A 514 25.99 -18.82 13.24
CA VAL A 514 26.15 -19.72 12.09
C VAL A 514 25.02 -19.45 11.09
N ARG A 515 25.38 -19.12 9.86
CA ARG A 515 24.42 -18.86 8.80
C ARG A 515 23.96 -20.14 8.14
N ILE A 516 22.64 -20.33 8.02
CA ILE A 516 22.05 -21.47 7.32
C ILE A 516 22.00 -21.18 5.82
N LEU A 517 22.76 -21.93 5.02
CA LEU A 517 22.77 -21.81 3.57
C LEU A 517 21.60 -22.61 2.98
N CYS A 518 20.60 -21.94 2.47
CA CYS A 518 19.49 -22.56 1.74
C CYS A 518 19.70 -22.34 0.23
N PRO A 519 20.17 -23.32 -0.55
CA PRO A 519 20.59 -23.13 -1.96
C PRO A 519 19.49 -22.67 -2.91
N ASN A 520 18.21 -22.84 -2.58
CA ASN A 520 17.06 -22.58 -3.45
C ASN A 520 16.10 -21.50 -2.93
N ARG A 521 16.49 -20.71 -1.93
CA ARG A 521 15.61 -19.70 -1.33
C ARG A 521 16.11 -18.30 -1.63
N HIS A 522 15.35 -17.54 -2.39
CA HIS A 522 15.49 -16.08 -2.49
C HIS A 522 14.73 -15.45 -1.29
N GLY A 523 15.44 -14.89 -0.34
CA GLY A 523 14.87 -14.27 0.87
C GLY A 523 15.93 -13.89 1.89
N PRO A 524 15.54 -13.30 3.04
CA PRO A 524 16.45 -12.92 4.12
C PRO A 524 17.29 -14.08 4.60
N SER A 525 18.52 -13.80 5.07
CA SER A 525 19.42 -14.79 5.63
C SER A 525 18.81 -15.44 6.86
N MET A 526 18.89 -16.76 6.93
CA MET A 526 18.49 -17.53 8.12
C MET A 526 19.73 -17.90 8.92
N TRP A 527 19.59 -17.87 10.23
CA TRP A 527 20.66 -18.14 11.18
C TRP A 527 20.30 -19.33 12.05
N ASP A 528 21.31 -20.04 12.50
CA ASP A 528 21.17 -21.11 13.48
C ASP A 528 20.89 -20.48 14.85
N GLY A 529 19.73 -20.79 15.39
CA GLY A 529 19.26 -20.23 16.64
C GLY A 529 19.48 -21.19 17.83
N ASN A 530 18.89 -20.88 18.96
CA ASN A 530 18.86 -21.79 20.10
C ASN A 530 18.08 -23.05 19.73
N ASP A 531 18.60 -24.21 20.15
CA ASP A 531 18.03 -25.54 19.90
C ASP A 531 17.91 -25.90 18.39
N ASP A 532 18.87 -25.47 17.55
CA ASP A 532 18.92 -25.73 16.11
C ASP A 532 17.67 -25.22 15.33
N ILE A 533 16.96 -24.23 15.88
CA ILE A 533 15.78 -23.65 15.25
C ILE A 533 16.20 -22.47 14.35
N PRO A 534 15.94 -22.53 13.01
CA PRO A 534 16.25 -21.42 12.13
C PRO A 534 15.55 -20.12 12.54
N CYS A 535 16.31 -19.04 12.61
CA CYS A 535 15.80 -17.73 13.04
C CYS A 535 16.27 -16.58 12.14
N SER A 536 15.66 -15.41 12.28
CA SER A 536 16.13 -14.17 11.64
C SER A 536 17.34 -13.59 12.37
N VAL A 537 18.03 -12.64 11.74
CA VAL A 537 19.19 -11.96 12.34
C VAL A 537 18.79 -11.16 13.59
N GLU A 538 17.61 -10.56 13.61
CA GLU A 538 17.06 -9.81 14.74
C GLU A 538 16.72 -10.74 15.90
N GLN A 539 16.17 -11.92 15.61
CA GLN A 539 15.85 -12.91 16.62
C GLN A 539 17.13 -13.46 17.27
N LEU A 540 18.18 -13.70 16.48
CA LEU A 540 19.48 -14.12 16.99
C LEU A 540 20.06 -13.05 17.92
N ALA A 541 20.06 -11.79 17.48
CA ALA A 541 20.54 -10.68 18.29
C ALA A 541 19.76 -10.58 19.61
N LEU A 542 18.44 -10.70 19.56
CA LEU A 542 17.57 -10.64 20.74
C LEU A 542 17.90 -11.75 21.76
N TRP A 543 18.22 -12.96 21.32
CA TRP A 543 18.65 -14.03 22.21
C TRP A 543 20.00 -13.72 22.87
N ARG A 544 20.97 -13.18 22.12
CA ARG A 544 22.27 -12.77 22.67
C ARG A 544 22.16 -11.66 23.72
N TYR A 545 21.23 -10.71 23.52
CA TYR A 545 20.92 -9.69 24.53
C TYR A 545 20.20 -10.27 25.75
N ARG A 546 19.37 -11.30 25.57
CA ARG A 546 18.70 -12.00 26.69
C ARG A 546 19.72 -12.69 27.60
N ASP A 547 20.77 -13.28 27.05
CA ASP A 547 21.87 -13.87 27.81
C ASP A 547 22.59 -12.82 28.67
N GLN A 548 22.52 -11.54 28.31
CA GLN A 548 23.06 -10.41 29.08
C GLN A 548 22.05 -9.79 30.05
N GLY A 549 20.91 -10.44 30.29
CA GLY A 549 19.89 -9.99 31.22
C GLY A 549 18.90 -8.96 30.68
N TYR A 550 18.86 -8.75 29.38
CA TYR A 550 17.85 -7.91 28.74
C TYR A 550 16.60 -8.72 28.39
N VAL A 551 15.46 -8.10 28.57
CA VAL A 551 14.19 -8.55 27.99
C VAL A 551 13.88 -7.60 26.83
N GLY A 552 13.44 -8.11 25.68
CA GLY A 552 13.25 -7.26 24.53
C GLY A 552 12.29 -7.82 23.50
N LEU A 553 11.95 -6.98 22.55
CA LEU A 553 11.02 -7.25 21.45
C LEU A 553 11.63 -6.78 20.13
N HIS A 554 11.45 -7.57 19.09
CA HIS A 554 11.61 -7.12 17.72
C HIS A 554 10.34 -6.35 17.36
N SER A 555 10.41 -5.04 17.24
CA SER A 555 9.22 -4.19 17.22
C SER A 555 9.02 -3.42 15.91
N GLU A 556 10.06 -3.28 15.07
CA GLU A 556 9.99 -2.55 13.78
C GLU A 556 9.08 -1.29 13.84
N ASN A 557 9.24 -0.43 14.83
CA ASN A 557 8.37 0.71 15.12
C ASN A 557 6.97 0.42 15.73
N ALA A 558 6.51 -0.84 15.80
CA ALA A 558 5.13 -1.13 16.21
C ALA A 558 4.84 -0.66 17.64
N ILE A 559 5.77 -0.87 18.59
CA ILE A 559 5.59 -0.42 19.98
C ILE A 559 5.58 1.12 20.07
N VAL A 560 6.43 1.78 19.30
CA VAL A 560 6.56 3.23 19.27
C VAL A 560 5.30 3.87 18.70
N ARG A 561 4.75 3.31 17.60
CA ARG A 561 3.47 3.74 17.02
C ARG A 561 2.32 3.52 18.00
N THR A 562 2.28 2.37 18.67
CA THR A 562 1.26 2.07 19.68
C THR A 562 1.31 3.08 20.82
N LEU A 563 2.50 3.38 21.33
CA LEU A 563 2.68 4.38 22.39
C LEU A 563 2.22 5.77 21.94
N PHE A 564 2.61 6.20 20.73
CA PHE A 564 2.13 7.48 20.17
C PHE A 564 0.61 7.50 20.10
N CYS A 565 0.00 6.48 19.51
CA CYS A 565 -1.45 6.42 19.38
C CYS A 565 -2.16 6.44 20.74
N LEU A 566 -1.61 5.79 21.76
CA LEU A 566 -2.20 5.79 23.11
C LEU A 566 -2.01 7.13 23.83
N LEU A 567 -0.85 7.78 23.67
CA LEU A 567 -0.59 9.10 24.25
C LEU A 567 -1.46 10.20 23.63
N PHE A 568 -1.77 10.09 22.33
CA PHE A 568 -2.50 11.10 21.58
C PHE A 568 -3.89 10.63 21.12
N TRP A 569 -4.43 9.59 21.72
CA TRP A 569 -5.67 8.92 21.32
C TRP A 569 -6.84 9.86 21.10
N ASP A 570 -7.16 10.68 22.09
CA ASP A 570 -8.23 11.67 22.05
C ASP A 570 -7.97 12.81 21.07
N ILE A 571 -6.70 13.13 20.82
CA ILE A 571 -6.26 14.15 19.87
C ILE A 571 -6.35 13.59 18.44
N ILE A 572 -5.96 12.33 18.22
CA ILE A 572 -6.08 11.64 16.93
C ILE A 572 -7.55 11.54 16.53
N LEU A 573 -8.41 11.15 17.46
CA LEU A 573 -9.84 10.97 17.25
C LEU A 573 -10.67 12.22 17.51
N HIS A 574 -10.01 13.39 17.66
CA HIS A 574 -10.70 14.66 17.83
C HIS A 574 -11.58 14.99 16.62
N ALA A 575 -12.84 15.37 16.89
CA ALA A 575 -13.80 15.69 15.87
C ALA A 575 -13.40 16.96 15.10
N MET A 576 -13.02 16.77 13.84
CA MET A 576 -12.70 17.86 12.91
C MET A 576 -13.43 17.65 11.59
N PRO A 577 -13.91 18.71 10.93
CA PRO A 577 -14.64 18.60 9.70
C PRO A 577 -13.81 17.90 8.60
N GLY A 578 -14.36 16.82 8.04
CA GLY A 578 -13.84 16.14 6.87
C GLY A 578 -12.69 15.17 7.11
N VAL A 579 -12.21 14.98 8.36
CA VAL A 579 -11.11 14.03 8.61
C VAL A 579 -11.60 12.68 9.15
N LEU A 580 -12.73 12.67 9.85
CA LEU A 580 -13.43 11.46 10.32
C LEU A 580 -14.85 11.47 9.72
N ASP A 581 -14.94 10.99 8.49
CA ASP A 581 -16.13 11.13 7.62
C ASP A 581 -17.13 9.97 7.75
N THR A 582 -16.68 8.82 8.28
CA THR A 582 -17.50 7.63 8.50
C THR A 582 -17.15 6.98 9.82
N GLU A 583 -18.05 6.16 10.36
CA GLU A 583 -17.83 5.36 11.56
C GLU A 583 -16.88 4.16 11.36
N TYR A 584 -16.39 3.96 10.16
CA TYR A 584 -15.54 2.82 9.76
C TYR A 584 -14.10 3.22 9.46
N GLN A 585 -13.58 4.27 10.11
CA GLN A 585 -12.20 4.70 9.95
C GLN A 585 -11.33 4.25 11.12
N SER A 586 -10.18 3.69 10.83
CA SER A 586 -9.17 3.32 11.82
C SER A 586 -8.25 4.50 12.20
N GLN A 587 -8.30 5.58 11.43
CA GLN A 587 -7.52 6.82 11.64
C GLN A 587 -8.16 7.98 10.88
N PRO A 588 -7.87 9.24 11.25
CA PRO A 588 -8.31 10.40 10.48
C PRO A 588 -7.56 10.51 9.14
N LEU A 589 -8.20 11.09 8.12
CA LEU A 589 -7.64 11.21 6.77
C LEU A 589 -6.38 12.07 6.68
N ASP A 590 -6.15 12.96 7.63
CA ASP A 590 -4.98 13.85 7.69
C ASP A 590 -3.80 13.27 8.49
N MET A 591 -3.92 12.08 9.09
CA MET A 591 -2.94 11.49 10.00
C MET A 591 -1.52 11.44 9.44
N ASN A 592 -1.38 11.16 8.14
CA ASN A 592 -0.10 11.04 7.45
C ASN A 592 0.28 12.30 6.68
N SER A 593 -0.26 13.46 7.08
CA SER A 593 0.04 14.74 6.46
C SER A 593 0.54 15.77 7.49
N GLU A 594 1.24 16.79 7.02
CA GLU A 594 1.64 17.92 7.87
C GLU A 594 0.43 18.63 8.49
N SER A 595 -0.76 18.54 7.86
CA SER A 595 -1.99 19.13 8.39
C SER A 595 -2.36 18.59 9.76
N PHE A 596 -2.02 17.35 10.09
CA PHE A 596 -2.35 16.74 11.38
C PHE A 596 -1.84 17.56 12.57
N TYR A 597 -0.57 17.96 12.52
CA TYR A 597 0.01 18.80 13.57
C TYR A 597 -0.64 20.19 13.60
N TYR A 598 -0.65 20.89 12.46
CA TYR A 598 -1.15 22.29 12.43
C TYR A 598 -2.62 22.40 12.79
N SER A 599 -3.43 21.41 12.44
CA SER A 599 -4.86 21.41 12.76
C SER A 599 -5.15 21.16 14.24
N ARG A 600 -4.21 20.55 14.96
CA ARG A 600 -4.34 20.17 16.39
C ARG A 600 -3.24 20.76 17.27
N GLN A 601 -2.52 21.76 16.77
CA GLN A 601 -1.29 22.27 17.41
C GLN A 601 -1.48 22.56 18.90
N GLY A 602 -2.52 23.32 19.29
CA GLY A 602 -2.76 23.64 20.69
C GLY A 602 -2.98 22.42 21.58
N LEU A 603 -3.69 21.39 21.08
CA LEU A 603 -3.92 20.15 21.82
C LEU A 603 -2.64 19.32 21.93
N ILE A 604 -1.86 19.27 20.85
CA ILE A 604 -0.58 18.55 20.82
C ILE A 604 0.44 19.21 21.73
N ASP A 605 0.57 20.53 21.67
CA ASP A 605 1.52 21.27 22.51
C ASP A 605 1.18 21.14 24.00
N GLN A 606 -0.11 21.16 24.36
CA GLN A 606 -0.56 20.89 25.72
C GLN A 606 -0.22 19.46 26.16
N ARG A 607 -0.49 18.45 25.31
CA ARG A 607 -0.16 17.06 25.62
C ARG A 607 1.35 16.85 25.81
N LEU A 608 2.18 17.54 25.02
CA LEU A 608 3.64 17.49 25.18
C LEU A 608 4.08 18.11 26.52
N GLN A 609 3.39 19.15 26.98
CA GLN A 609 3.62 19.71 28.32
C GLN A 609 3.20 18.73 29.45
N ASP A 610 2.04 18.09 29.34
CA ASP A 610 1.58 17.06 30.27
C ASP A 610 2.57 15.91 30.39
N ILE A 611 3.05 15.41 29.22
CA ILE A 611 4.08 14.35 29.15
C ILE A 611 5.38 14.83 29.81
N SER A 612 5.83 16.04 29.55
CA SER A 612 7.03 16.62 30.16
C SER A 612 6.89 16.82 31.65
N GLY A 613 5.68 17.08 32.13
CA GLY A 613 5.30 17.17 33.55
C GLY A 613 5.17 15.81 34.25
N GLY A 614 5.28 14.71 33.52
CA GLY A 614 5.21 13.35 34.07
C GLY A 614 3.82 12.70 34.01
N ASP A 615 2.79 13.36 33.48
CA ASP A 615 1.41 12.84 33.38
C ASP A 615 1.17 12.07 32.08
N PHE A 616 2.08 11.17 31.72
CA PHE A 616 1.92 10.31 30.55
C PHE A 616 1.19 9.00 30.86
N GLU A 617 1.34 8.49 32.07
CA GLU A 617 0.76 7.22 32.50
C GLU A 617 -0.77 7.24 32.50
N SER A 618 -1.37 8.31 32.99
CA SER A 618 -2.82 8.50 33.03
C SER A 618 -3.42 8.49 31.62
N HIS A 619 -2.77 9.16 30.66
CA HIS A 619 -3.18 9.18 29.26
C HIS A 619 -3.11 7.78 28.62
N ILE A 620 -2.01 7.04 28.80
CA ILE A 620 -1.86 5.70 28.25
C ILE A 620 -2.90 4.74 28.84
N ARG A 621 -3.06 4.70 30.17
CA ARG A 621 -4.02 3.81 30.84
C ARG A 621 -5.46 4.09 30.40
N ARG A 622 -5.85 5.34 30.30
CA ARG A 622 -7.17 5.75 29.84
C ARG A 622 -7.41 5.32 28.39
N SER A 623 -6.49 5.63 27.50
CA SER A 623 -6.60 5.30 26.08
C SER A 623 -6.58 3.80 25.85
N TYR A 624 -5.75 3.05 26.56
CA TYR A 624 -5.71 1.61 26.51
C TYR A 624 -7.04 0.99 26.95
N ALA A 625 -7.62 1.46 28.06
CA ALA A 625 -8.89 0.95 28.54
C ALA A 625 -10.07 1.22 27.57
N ILE A 626 -10.09 2.39 26.93
CA ILE A 626 -11.16 2.77 25.99
C ILE A 626 -10.98 2.08 24.63
N GLY A 627 -9.72 1.98 24.15
CA GLY A 627 -9.39 1.56 22.80
C GLY A 627 -9.15 0.06 22.64
N TYR A 628 -8.97 -0.69 23.73
CA TYR A 628 -8.56 -2.08 23.65
C TYR A 628 -9.43 -2.94 22.73
N GLY A 629 -8.77 -3.65 21.83
CA GLY A 629 -9.41 -4.54 20.85
C GLY A 629 -10.07 -3.81 19.67
N THR A 630 -9.90 -2.49 19.53
CA THR A 630 -10.40 -1.75 18.36
C THR A 630 -9.40 -1.79 17.21
N THR A 631 -9.91 -1.69 15.98
CA THR A 631 -9.10 -1.57 14.76
C THR A 631 -8.65 -0.11 14.61
N CYS A 632 -7.51 0.23 15.20
CA CYS A 632 -6.91 1.56 15.12
C CYS A 632 -5.55 1.46 14.41
N ALA A 633 -5.34 2.27 13.37
CA ALA A 633 -4.08 2.26 12.63
C ALA A 633 -2.92 2.70 13.54
N GLY A 634 -1.82 1.95 13.48
CA GLY A 634 -0.63 2.20 14.30
C GLY A 634 -0.66 1.59 15.70
N VAL A 635 -1.76 0.96 16.12
CA VAL A 635 -1.85 0.28 17.42
C VAL A 635 -1.77 -1.23 17.22
N SER A 636 -0.84 -1.89 17.93
CA SER A 636 -0.83 -3.34 18.11
C SER A 636 -1.27 -3.68 19.54
N TRP A 637 -2.35 -4.42 19.66
CA TRP A 637 -2.85 -4.90 20.95
C TRP A 637 -2.13 -6.15 21.46
N ASP A 638 -1.12 -6.64 20.73
CA ASP A 638 -0.21 -7.69 21.19
C ASP A 638 0.71 -7.18 22.30
N PHE A 639 0.90 -5.87 22.40
CA PHE A 639 1.64 -5.24 23.49
C PHE A 639 0.73 -5.06 24.71
N THR A 640 1.12 -5.67 25.84
CA THR A 640 0.44 -5.44 27.11
C THR A 640 0.67 -4.00 27.59
N LEU A 641 -0.21 -3.53 28.48
CA LEU A 641 -0.04 -2.21 29.10
C LEU A 641 1.33 -2.06 29.77
N GLU A 642 1.87 -3.11 30.37
CA GLU A 642 3.21 -3.14 30.99
C GLU A 642 4.32 -2.93 29.95
N HIS A 643 4.23 -3.55 28.77
CA HIS A 643 5.18 -3.34 27.68
C HIS A 643 5.18 -1.88 27.21
N VAL A 644 3.99 -1.28 27.11
CA VAL A 644 3.82 0.11 26.65
C VAL A 644 4.24 1.14 27.73
N MET A 645 4.15 0.78 29.01
CA MET A 645 4.48 1.65 30.14
C MET A 645 5.96 1.67 30.52
N ALA A 646 6.81 0.85 29.87
CA ALA A 646 8.26 0.90 30.09
C ALA A 646 8.79 2.30 29.71
N LYS A 647 9.29 3.03 30.69
CA LYS A 647 9.50 4.48 30.70
C LYS A 647 10.38 5.01 29.55
N GLU A 648 10.01 6.20 29.04
CA GLU A 648 10.72 7.16 28.20
C GLU A 648 10.63 6.98 26.68
N TYR A 649 9.65 7.67 26.02
CA TYR A 649 9.57 7.73 24.56
C TYR A 649 9.16 9.11 24.02
N ARG A 650 9.95 9.68 23.09
CA ARG A 650 9.57 10.74 22.15
C ARG A 650 9.73 10.22 20.71
N ILE A 651 8.74 10.44 19.84
CA ILE A 651 8.52 9.61 18.65
C ILE A 651 8.64 10.33 17.31
N LYS A 652 9.21 9.64 16.30
CA LYS A 652 8.98 9.76 14.86
C LYS A 652 9.01 8.38 14.22
N SER A 653 8.31 8.15 13.11
CA SER A 653 8.13 6.84 12.48
C SER A 653 8.93 6.70 11.17
N SER A 654 9.59 5.58 10.93
CA SER A 654 10.43 5.10 9.84
C SER A 654 11.94 5.17 10.11
N GLY A 655 12.61 4.04 9.97
CA GLY A 655 14.05 3.89 10.25
C GLY A 655 14.43 3.84 11.73
N PHE A 656 13.46 3.60 12.60
CA PHE A 656 13.67 3.38 14.04
C PHE A 656 14.36 2.03 14.26
N PRO A 657 15.25 1.89 15.29
CA PRO A 657 15.97 0.64 15.54
C PRO A 657 15.08 -0.59 15.68
N ASP A 658 15.57 -1.73 15.19
CA ASP A 658 14.84 -3.00 15.09
C ASP A 658 14.40 -3.57 16.43
N LEU A 659 15.25 -3.44 17.46
CA LEU A 659 15.03 -4.00 18.79
C LEU A 659 14.76 -2.90 19.82
N CYS A 660 13.75 -3.15 20.64
CA CYS A 660 13.49 -2.41 21.87
C CYS A 660 13.71 -3.35 23.05
N MET A 661 14.63 -3.01 23.95
CA MET A 661 15.06 -3.86 25.05
C MET A 661 15.08 -3.10 26.37
N TRP A 662 14.85 -3.81 27.48
CA TRP A 662 14.97 -3.26 28.81
C TRP A 662 15.60 -4.28 29.76
N ASN A 663 16.32 -3.78 30.74
CA ASN A 663 16.85 -4.62 31.81
C ASN A 663 15.91 -4.51 33.03
N PRO A 664 15.24 -5.62 33.45
CA PRO A 664 14.28 -5.59 34.55
C PRO A 664 14.88 -5.18 35.90
N VAL A 665 16.18 -5.45 36.10
CA VAL A 665 16.90 -5.14 37.35
C VAL A 665 17.32 -3.69 37.40
N THR A 666 17.99 -3.19 36.33
CA THR A 666 18.49 -1.81 36.28
C THR A 666 17.43 -0.81 35.82
N LYS A 667 16.30 -1.28 35.29
CA LYS A 667 15.21 -0.49 34.70
C LYS A 667 15.67 0.41 33.54
N LYS A 668 16.80 0.10 32.92
CA LYS A 668 17.32 0.82 31.75
C LYS A 668 16.74 0.26 30.48
N ILE A 669 16.40 1.16 29.57
CA ILE A 669 15.95 0.83 28.20
C ILE A 669 17.11 1.06 27.24
N MET A 670 17.20 0.23 26.23
CA MET A 670 18.15 0.33 25.14
C MET A 670 17.51 -0.08 23.84
N PHE A 671 17.89 0.59 22.76
CA PHE A 671 17.53 0.20 21.40
C PHE A 671 18.73 -0.39 20.70
N ALA A 672 18.50 -1.31 19.76
CA ALA A 672 19.55 -1.81 18.89
C ALA A 672 19.06 -1.89 17.45
N GLU A 673 19.86 -1.32 16.57
CA GLU A 673 19.73 -1.49 15.12
C GLU A 673 20.57 -2.71 14.71
N VAL A 674 19.95 -3.72 14.10
CA VAL A 674 20.60 -4.99 13.77
C VAL A 674 21.04 -4.99 12.31
N LYS A 675 22.29 -5.38 12.07
CA LYS A 675 22.88 -5.46 10.73
C LYS A 675 23.51 -6.82 10.48
N GLY A 676 23.11 -7.45 9.39
CA GLY A 676 23.75 -8.65 8.87
C GLY A 676 25.14 -8.35 8.26
N PRO A 677 25.88 -9.37 7.76
CA PRO A 677 27.28 -9.23 7.35
C PRO A 677 27.56 -8.24 6.21
N LYS A 678 26.55 -7.89 5.41
CA LYS A 678 26.68 -6.98 4.25
C LYS A 678 25.81 -5.73 4.37
N ASP A 679 25.05 -5.61 5.44
CA ASP A 679 24.12 -4.52 5.62
C ASP A 679 24.82 -3.27 6.14
N LYS A 680 24.34 -2.10 5.71
CA LYS A 680 24.81 -0.79 6.15
C LYS A 680 23.66 0.01 6.72
N LEU A 681 23.94 0.95 7.60
CA LEU A 681 22.97 1.90 8.12
C LEU A 681 22.49 2.82 7.01
N SER A 682 21.18 2.91 6.84
CA SER A 682 20.56 3.94 6.00
C SER A 682 20.66 5.32 6.66
N GLU A 683 20.45 6.38 5.88
CA GLU A 683 20.45 7.77 6.40
C GLU A 683 19.37 7.97 7.46
N THR A 684 18.19 7.37 7.24
CA THR A 684 17.06 7.47 8.18
C THR A 684 17.38 6.79 9.50
N GLN A 685 18.07 5.65 9.48
CA GLN A 685 18.52 4.95 10.69
C GLN A 685 19.59 5.75 11.43
N ARG A 686 20.53 6.38 10.71
CA ARG A 686 21.52 7.29 11.32
C ARG A 686 20.88 8.51 11.97
N ASP A 687 19.87 9.12 11.31
CA ASP A 687 19.11 10.23 11.91
C ASP A 687 18.42 9.80 13.20
N TRP A 688 17.84 8.59 13.24
CA TRP A 688 17.23 8.07 14.45
C TRP A 688 18.22 7.82 15.58
N ILE A 689 19.36 7.22 15.26
CA ILE A 689 20.45 7.02 16.21
C ILE A 689 20.88 8.37 16.81
N ASP A 690 21.10 9.37 15.96
CA ASP A 690 21.47 10.73 16.41
C ASP A 690 20.40 11.37 17.30
N ILE A 691 19.10 11.21 16.94
CA ILE A 691 17.98 11.70 17.75
C ILE A 691 17.92 11.01 19.10
N LEU A 692 18.07 9.69 19.15
CA LEU A 692 18.05 8.92 20.40
C LEU A 692 19.21 9.33 21.31
N LEU A 693 20.43 9.36 20.79
CA LEU A 693 21.63 9.78 21.51
C LEU A 693 21.55 11.25 21.97
N SER A 694 20.93 12.13 21.18
CA SER A 694 20.74 13.53 21.52
C SER A 694 19.76 13.75 22.69
N ASN A 695 18.95 12.73 22.99
CA ASN A 695 18.00 12.74 24.10
C ASN A 695 18.41 11.77 25.22
N ASP A 696 19.70 11.42 25.31
CA ASP A 696 20.28 10.52 26.31
C ASP A 696 19.63 9.12 26.37
N ILE A 697 19.10 8.67 25.23
CA ILE A 697 18.51 7.33 25.08
C ILE A 697 19.60 6.40 24.56
N ALA A 698 19.84 5.29 25.28
CA ALA A 698 20.83 4.30 24.89
C ALA A 698 20.44 3.60 23.58
N VAL A 699 21.34 3.60 22.61
CA VAL A 699 21.19 2.91 21.34
C VAL A 699 22.53 2.29 20.92
N GLU A 700 22.49 1.08 20.36
CA GLU A 700 23.65 0.36 19.83
C GLU A 700 23.40 -0.08 18.38
N VAL A 701 24.47 -0.24 17.61
CA VAL A 701 24.45 -0.93 16.32
C VAL A 701 24.92 -2.35 16.53
N CYS A 702 24.02 -3.31 16.39
CA CYS A 702 24.29 -4.73 16.56
C CYS A 702 24.72 -5.35 15.23
N LEU A 703 25.99 -5.68 15.10
CA LEU A 703 26.56 -6.34 13.92
C LEU A 703 26.59 -7.84 14.13
N VAL A 704 25.81 -8.58 13.33
CA VAL A 704 25.87 -10.06 13.35
C VAL A 704 26.81 -10.53 12.26
N ARG A 705 27.87 -11.25 12.67
CA ARG A 705 28.92 -11.79 11.78
C ARG A 705 28.86 -13.32 11.74
N GLU A 706 29.29 -13.90 10.62
CA GLU A 706 29.45 -15.36 10.49
C GLU A 706 30.64 -15.83 11.32
N GLY A 707 30.45 -16.81 12.20
CA GLY A 707 31.47 -17.42 13.06
C GLY A 707 30.84 -18.25 14.15
N ASP A 708 31.63 -19.20 14.73
CA ASP A 708 31.20 -19.95 15.91
C ASP A 708 31.57 -19.13 17.16
N SER A 709 30.64 -18.99 18.10
CA SER A 709 30.86 -18.30 19.37
C SER A 709 31.96 -18.90 20.22
N ARG A 710 32.41 -20.14 19.92
CA ARG A 710 33.46 -20.86 20.64
C ARG A 710 34.88 -20.45 20.24
N ASP A 711 35.05 -19.80 19.09
CA ASP A 711 36.40 -19.47 18.57
C ASP A 711 36.97 -18.14 19.13
N HIS A 712 36.18 -17.35 19.87
CA HIS A 712 36.58 -16.02 20.33
C HIS A 712 36.53 -15.79 21.85
N GLU A 713 36.36 -16.81 22.66
CA GLU A 713 36.58 -16.73 24.14
C GLU A 713 38.08 -16.78 24.53
N GLN A 714 39.01 -16.78 23.56
CA GLN A 714 40.44 -16.87 23.79
C GLN A 714 41.26 -15.66 23.34
N GLU A 715 40.63 -14.53 22.95
CA GLU A 715 41.28 -13.24 22.79
C GLU A 715 40.62 -12.21 23.74
#